data_b3e08da6b11d6a4f3cf6b852e7bea2b6
#
_entry.id   b3e08da6b11d6a4f3cf6b852e7bea2b6
#
_cell.length_a   1.000
_cell.length_b   1.000
_cell.length_c   1.000
_cell.angle_alpha   90.00
_cell.angle_beta   90.00
_cell.angle_gamma   90.00
#
_symmetry.space_group_name_H-M   'P 1'
#
loop_
_entity.id
_entity.type
_entity.pdbx_description
1 polymer ?
#
loop_
_entity_poly.entity_id
_entity_poly.type
_entity_poly.pdbx_seq_one_letter_code
_entity_poly.pdbx_strand_id
1 'polypeptide(L)'
;MKRPSMKKWVVLLVVLGALIGVGTMMKAWMDRRSGAEAQPAVFSGGSEHWDQNEVPISMQCGACHEKEFRQWAGSDHAWAFRKLGDQWESEAFHNMKLNAHGSILQFSTNAEGRMVHDGQSSTSWRADWATGRIPLVQYLVPAKDGGYHTLSAAWDVNRKEWFDIFGKDARQPGDWGHWTGRGMNWNTQCAWCHMSLFHKNYDPVKDRYASTWTEPGVTCIQCHGPLLDKPEAGTGCMISTKNKLTPEQIHDNCASCHARRDEFDHDFAVGDRFDNHFQLVLPVQPGVFWPNGMQRDEDYCETGLRLSRMGKAGVTCLDCHDPHTGTLKLPQEDNTLCLRCHGTGEAVNGVKAPVIDMARHTPCPQSSMGARCVECHMPESLYMARDPRRDHSFNSPDPLLSVELGIPNAFTMCHREKSNEWAAQAVEKYYGAKPKMAQYRDRTRAVQRAYEGREDVLPLLMECFKREEVGAWRATLLDLMDAWAHEPAVQELAAATVKDPDSLTRAAAAKVMGRAGNPAAGKLLNDPFKVVRLQAEWALRDSLPPDSPGMKELTAAALHQADQPSGAMKLAQIAISRKDAKAAEQWFAKALKWDATSSVVHRDYAVFLASQGRSGEAVDQMREAVRLAPKDANLWYLLGLGQIENNDEPGALESFNEALKIEPSFIRALFNRALLNEKVGRLEQALQDLENCSSLDKENADIPFTLAVMLYRNGRYRDAAAAAAEALRRDPGHAQARQILESASRHGR
;
A
#
# COMPACT_ATOMS: atom_id res chain seq x y z
N MET A 1 20.05 -26.28 70.26
CA MET A 1 20.12 -25.74 68.87
C MET A 1 19.54 -26.78 67.88
N LYS A 2 18.34 -26.59 67.37
CA LYS A 2 17.69 -27.55 66.46
C LYS A 2 18.23 -27.30 65.03
N ARG A 3 18.78 -28.34 64.40
CA ARG A 3 19.24 -28.30 63.00
C ARG A 3 18.02 -28.01 62.07
N PRO A 4 18.11 -27.12 61.10
CA PRO A 4 17.02 -26.89 60.18
C PRO A 4 16.78 -28.10 59.27
N SER A 5 15.53 -28.41 58.97
CA SER A 5 15.13 -29.60 58.21
C SER A 5 15.61 -29.51 56.77
N MET A 6 15.98 -30.65 56.20
CA MET A 6 16.47 -30.81 54.79
C MET A 6 15.57 -30.17 53.72
N LYS A 7 14.26 -30.02 54.01
CA LYS A 7 13.31 -29.30 53.12
C LYS A 7 13.61 -27.81 52.96
N LYS A 8 14.18 -27.14 53.99
CA LYS A 8 14.56 -25.71 53.89
C LYS A 8 15.78 -25.49 53.02
N TRP A 9 16.71 -26.45 52.97
CA TRP A 9 17.89 -26.37 52.09
C TRP A 9 17.54 -26.62 50.62
N VAL A 10 16.58 -27.50 50.31
CA VAL A 10 16.13 -27.76 48.94
C VAL A 10 15.41 -26.54 48.39
N VAL A 11 14.55 -25.87 49.16
CA VAL A 11 13.87 -24.64 48.76
C VAL A 11 14.88 -23.51 48.56
N LEU A 12 15.90 -23.38 49.40
CA LEU A 12 16.92 -22.34 49.24
C LEU A 12 17.79 -22.56 48.01
N LEU A 13 18.15 -23.81 47.68
CA LEU A 13 18.90 -24.15 46.47
C LEU A 13 18.09 -23.97 45.17
N VAL A 14 16.79 -24.27 45.21
CA VAL A 14 15.88 -24.02 44.05
C VAL A 14 15.69 -22.51 43.81
N VAL A 15 15.52 -21.73 44.89
CA VAL A 15 15.42 -20.27 44.79
C VAL A 15 16.73 -19.62 44.33
N LEU A 16 17.88 -20.07 44.83
CA LEU A 16 19.19 -19.61 44.36
C LEU A 16 19.45 -20.01 42.90
N GLY A 17 19.08 -21.21 42.49
CA GLY A 17 19.19 -21.67 41.11
C GLY A 17 18.30 -20.86 40.14
N ALA A 18 17.07 -20.54 40.57
CA ALA A 18 16.16 -19.68 39.82
C ALA A 18 16.67 -18.24 39.72
N LEU A 19 17.24 -17.66 40.76
CA LEU A 19 17.83 -16.32 40.77
C LEU A 19 19.10 -16.24 39.90
N ILE A 20 19.93 -17.29 39.89
CA ILE A 20 21.12 -17.37 39.02
C ILE A 20 20.66 -17.55 37.54
N GLY A 21 19.63 -18.35 37.27
CA GLY A 21 19.06 -18.55 35.95
C GLY A 21 18.45 -17.24 35.39
N VAL A 22 17.73 -16.49 36.22
CA VAL A 22 17.18 -15.18 35.84
C VAL A 22 18.30 -14.14 35.64
N GLY A 23 19.33 -14.17 36.50
CA GLY A 23 20.49 -13.27 36.36
C GLY A 23 21.29 -13.52 35.07
N THR A 24 21.49 -14.79 34.70
CA THR A 24 22.18 -15.15 33.46
C THR A 24 21.34 -14.88 32.20
N MET A 25 20.02 -15.09 32.27
CA MET A 25 19.11 -14.69 31.20
C MET A 25 19.02 -13.16 31.04
N MET A 26 18.99 -12.43 32.15
CA MET A 26 18.95 -10.99 32.15
C MET A 26 20.28 -10.36 31.67
N LYS A 27 21.42 -10.95 32.03
CA LYS A 27 22.73 -10.56 31.51
C LYS A 27 22.86 -10.88 30.02
N ALA A 28 22.46 -12.07 29.59
CA ALA A 28 22.42 -12.44 28.16
C ALA A 28 21.43 -11.58 27.35
N TRP A 29 20.37 -11.06 27.97
CA TRP A 29 19.42 -10.14 27.36
C TRP A 29 19.95 -8.68 27.36
N MET A 30 20.64 -8.24 28.41
CA MET A 30 21.34 -6.96 28.45
C MET A 30 22.54 -6.93 27.50
N ASP A 31 23.34 -8.01 27.43
CA ASP A 31 24.46 -8.15 26.50
C ASP A 31 24.00 -8.20 25.01
N ARG A 32 22.75 -8.60 24.76
CA ARG A 32 22.13 -8.51 23.42
C ARG A 32 21.60 -7.12 23.07
N ARG A 33 21.33 -6.27 24.05
CA ARG A 33 20.86 -4.87 23.84
C ARG A 33 21.95 -3.83 23.99
N SER A 34 22.96 -4.03 24.82
CA SER A 34 24.23 -3.31 24.71
C SER A 34 24.88 -3.91 23.45
N GLY A 35 24.62 -3.31 22.32
CA GLY A 35 25.39 -3.60 21.12
C GLY A 35 26.84 -3.63 21.56
N ALA A 36 27.50 -4.80 21.49
CA ALA A 36 28.93 -4.83 21.51
C ALA A 36 29.34 -3.64 20.64
N GLU A 37 30.16 -2.76 21.15
CA GLU A 37 30.95 -1.88 20.31
C GLU A 37 31.67 -2.81 19.34
N ALA A 38 30.99 -3.14 18.25
CA ALA A 38 31.60 -3.75 17.13
C ALA A 38 32.66 -2.72 16.74
N GLN A 39 33.90 -3.07 17.00
CA GLN A 39 35.00 -2.35 16.36
C GLN A 39 34.56 -2.16 14.91
N PRO A 40 34.57 -0.94 14.37
CA PRO A 40 34.14 -0.71 13.00
C PRO A 40 34.90 -1.74 12.17
N ALA A 41 34.13 -2.67 11.59
CA ALA A 41 34.72 -3.58 10.63
C ALA A 41 35.36 -2.66 9.60
N VAL A 42 36.68 -2.64 9.58
CA VAL A 42 37.40 -1.99 8.50
C VAL A 42 36.78 -2.56 7.26
N PHE A 43 36.22 -1.72 6.41
CA PHE A 43 35.58 -2.09 5.17
C PHE A 43 36.64 -2.78 4.30
N SER A 44 36.93 -4.05 4.59
CA SER A 44 37.73 -4.94 3.75
C SER A 44 36.88 -5.59 2.67
N GLY A 45 35.65 -5.12 2.55
CA GLY A 45 34.71 -5.49 1.49
C GLY A 45 35.16 -4.89 0.17
N GLY A 46 36.10 -5.57 -0.44
CA GLY A 46 36.29 -5.62 -1.87
C GLY A 46 36.75 -4.35 -2.59
N SER A 47 37.99 -3.96 -2.40
CA SER A 47 38.77 -3.23 -3.43
C SER A 47 38.89 -4.02 -4.77
N GLU A 48 38.40 -5.23 -4.85
CA GLU A 48 38.58 -6.12 -6.01
C GLU A 48 37.54 -5.98 -7.13
N HIS A 49 36.50 -5.08 -6.95
CA HIS A 49 35.42 -4.97 -7.92
C HIS A 49 35.01 -3.55 -8.29
N TRP A 50 35.69 -2.55 -7.79
CA TRP A 50 35.69 -1.23 -8.40
C TRP A 50 36.71 -1.28 -9.53
N ASP A 51 36.45 -0.58 -10.62
CA ASP A 51 37.54 -0.30 -11.57
C ASP A 51 38.69 0.23 -10.71
N GLN A 52 39.86 -0.45 -10.78
CA GLN A 52 40.98 -0.22 -9.84
C GLN A 52 41.49 1.22 -9.83
N ASN A 53 40.88 2.11 -10.64
CA ASN A 53 41.24 3.50 -10.82
C ASN A 53 40.25 4.49 -10.19
N GLU A 54 39.06 4.07 -9.68
CA GLU A 54 38.10 5.01 -9.10
C GLU A 54 37.84 4.72 -7.61
N VAL A 55 38.26 5.66 -6.77
CA VAL A 55 37.96 5.65 -5.32
C VAL A 55 36.46 5.94 -5.15
N PRO A 56 35.69 5.10 -4.43
CA PRO A 56 34.28 5.38 -4.15
C PRO A 56 34.05 6.79 -3.60
N ILE A 57 32.97 7.44 -4.00
CA ILE A 57 32.66 8.84 -3.59
C ILE A 57 32.52 8.91 -2.08
N SER A 58 31.90 7.91 -1.45
CA SER A 58 31.77 7.83 0.01
C SER A 58 33.13 7.81 0.72
N MET A 59 34.14 7.13 0.16
CA MET A 59 35.51 7.15 0.69
C MET A 59 36.19 8.53 0.49
N GLN A 60 35.92 9.20 -0.62
CA GLN A 60 36.40 10.57 -0.84
C GLN A 60 35.82 11.53 0.19
N CYS A 61 34.52 11.40 0.51
CA CYS A 61 33.89 12.16 1.59
C CYS A 61 34.54 11.86 2.93
N GLY A 62 34.84 10.60 3.21
CA GLY A 62 35.48 10.13 4.46
C GLY A 62 36.87 10.72 4.71
N ALA A 63 37.59 11.12 3.66
CA ALA A 63 38.90 11.76 3.80
C ALA A 63 38.84 13.12 4.55
N CYS A 64 37.70 13.81 4.48
CA CYS A 64 37.47 15.08 5.17
C CYS A 64 36.42 14.97 6.30
N HIS A 65 35.47 14.05 6.19
CA HIS A 65 34.36 13.84 7.13
C HIS A 65 34.49 12.47 7.82
N GLU A 66 35.66 12.20 8.41
CA GLU A 66 36.02 10.89 8.98
C GLU A 66 35.01 10.40 10.04
N LYS A 67 34.52 11.31 10.90
CA LYS A 67 33.56 10.96 11.95
C LYS A 67 32.24 10.49 11.36
N GLU A 68 31.66 11.26 10.47
CA GLU A 68 30.39 10.98 9.80
C GLU A 68 30.50 9.72 8.93
N PHE A 69 31.62 9.54 8.24
CA PHE A 69 31.91 8.34 7.45
C PHE A 69 31.97 7.08 8.32
N ARG A 70 32.66 7.11 9.46
CA ARG A 70 32.71 5.97 10.39
C ARG A 70 31.33 5.62 10.97
N GLN A 71 30.52 6.63 11.29
CA GLN A 71 29.14 6.44 11.75
C GLN A 71 28.28 5.79 10.67
N TRP A 72 28.33 6.33 9.46
CA TRP A 72 27.60 5.79 8.31
C TRP A 72 28.05 4.36 7.95
N ALA A 73 29.32 4.06 7.92
CA ALA A 73 29.86 2.73 7.57
C ALA A 73 29.33 1.62 8.51
N GLY A 74 28.96 1.97 9.75
CA GLY A 74 28.31 1.06 10.69
C GLY A 74 26.78 1.01 10.61
N SER A 75 26.15 1.83 9.77
CA SER A 75 24.68 1.96 9.68
C SER A 75 24.05 0.97 8.70
N ASP A 76 22.74 0.73 8.84
CA ASP A 76 21.96 -0.08 7.90
C ASP A 76 21.89 0.55 6.50
N HIS A 77 22.05 1.87 6.36
CA HIS A 77 22.17 2.56 5.08
C HIS A 77 23.39 2.07 4.28
N ALA A 78 24.57 1.97 4.91
CA ALA A 78 25.76 1.45 4.24
C ALA A 78 25.61 -0.02 3.86
N TRP A 79 24.86 -0.79 4.65
CA TRP A 79 24.65 -2.23 4.44
C TRP A 79 23.39 -2.55 3.63
N ALA A 80 22.68 -1.53 3.15
CA ALA A 80 21.45 -1.70 2.40
C ALA A 80 21.65 -2.56 1.15
N PHE A 81 22.83 -2.48 0.50
CA PHE A 81 23.20 -3.34 -0.63
C PHE A 81 24.71 -3.48 -0.72
N ARG A 82 25.19 -4.69 -0.98
CA ARG A 82 26.63 -4.99 -1.03
C ARG A 82 26.95 -6.23 -1.86
N LYS A 83 28.17 -6.31 -2.35
CA LYS A 83 28.71 -7.59 -2.85
C LYS A 83 28.85 -8.59 -1.72
N LEU A 84 28.80 -9.87 -2.06
CA LEU A 84 29.05 -10.94 -1.11
C LEU A 84 30.48 -10.85 -0.56
N GLY A 85 30.60 -10.99 0.76
CA GLY A 85 31.84 -11.08 1.50
C GLY A 85 31.91 -12.39 2.28
N ASP A 86 32.82 -12.48 3.24
CA ASP A 86 33.02 -13.70 4.03
C ASP A 86 32.37 -13.66 5.44
N GLN A 87 31.72 -12.55 5.77
CA GLN A 87 31.25 -12.33 7.15
C GLN A 87 30.17 -13.32 7.59
N TRP A 88 29.09 -13.50 6.82
CA TRP A 88 28.00 -14.43 7.12
C TRP A 88 27.80 -15.49 6.04
N GLU A 89 28.31 -15.24 4.84
CA GLU A 89 28.09 -16.06 3.68
C GLU A 89 28.75 -17.45 3.79
N SER A 90 29.89 -17.55 4.47
CA SER A 90 30.55 -18.83 4.73
C SER A 90 29.65 -19.78 5.54
N GLU A 91 28.91 -19.26 6.50
CA GLU A 91 27.98 -20.03 7.34
C GLU A 91 26.65 -20.29 6.61
N ALA A 92 26.07 -19.24 6.00
CA ALA A 92 24.81 -19.31 5.27
C ALA A 92 24.87 -20.31 4.09
N PHE A 93 26.00 -20.39 3.39
CA PHE A 93 26.19 -21.26 2.23
C PHE A 93 26.97 -22.54 2.52
N HIS A 94 27.01 -23.00 3.77
CA HIS A 94 27.66 -24.24 4.16
C HIS A 94 26.72 -25.45 4.03
N ASN A 95 26.36 -25.81 2.77
CA ASN A 95 25.47 -26.94 2.46
C ASN A 95 24.14 -26.93 3.22
N MET A 96 23.57 -25.73 3.39
CA MET A 96 22.30 -25.53 4.10
C MET A 96 21.11 -25.83 3.18
N LYS A 97 19.97 -26.14 3.78
CA LYS A 97 18.72 -26.42 3.07
C LYS A 97 17.55 -25.68 3.70
N LEU A 98 16.64 -25.21 2.87
CA LEU A 98 15.35 -24.67 3.27
C LEU A 98 14.24 -25.39 2.50
N ASN A 99 13.25 -25.91 3.21
CA ASN A 99 12.01 -26.39 2.60
C ASN A 99 11.02 -25.20 2.54
N ALA A 100 10.78 -24.70 1.35
CA ALA A 100 9.89 -23.57 1.10
C ALA A 100 8.80 -24.00 0.10
N HIS A 101 7.56 -24.09 0.57
CA HIS A 101 6.35 -24.31 -0.26
C HIS A 101 6.44 -25.46 -1.26
N GLY A 102 7.05 -26.58 -0.82
CA GLY A 102 7.18 -27.79 -1.65
C GLY A 102 8.45 -27.88 -2.48
N SER A 103 9.25 -26.82 -2.53
CA SER A 103 10.61 -26.85 -3.10
C SER A 103 11.67 -26.94 -1.99
N ILE A 104 12.77 -27.60 -2.29
CA ILE A 104 13.97 -27.64 -1.41
C ILE A 104 15.04 -26.77 -2.03
N LEU A 105 15.21 -25.57 -1.47
CA LEU A 105 16.36 -24.72 -1.81
C LEU A 105 17.60 -25.22 -1.08
N GLN A 106 18.72 -25.35 -1.81
CA GLN A 106 20.01 -25.76 -1.26
C GLN A 106 21.02 -24.62 -1.46
N PHE A 107 21.74 -24.30 -0.42
CA PHE A 107 22.72 -23.21 -0.36
C PHE A 107 24.11 -23.80 -0.16
N SER A 108 24.99 -23.62 -1.10
CA SER A 108 26.34 -24.21 -1.09
C SER A 108 27.39 -23.27 -1.66
N THR A 109 28.64 -23.57 -1.42
CA THR A 109 29.79 -22.90 -2.00
C THR A 109 30.56 -23.87 -2.89
N ASN A 110 30.88 -23.44 -4.10
CA ASN A 110 31.74 -24.21 -5.02
C ASN A 110 32.77 -23.27 -5.71
N ALA A 111 33.46 -23.74 -6.72
CA ALA A 111 34.46 -22.95 -7.45
C ALA A 111 33.87 -21.74 -8.21
N GLU A 112 32.57 -21.76 -8.51
CA GLU A 112 31.86 -20.67 -9.19
C GLU A 112 31.37 -19.59 -8.21
N GLY A 113 31.37 -19.88 -6.90
CA GLY A 113 30.94 -18.95 -5.85
C GLY A 113 29.85 -19.50 -4.94
N ARG A 114 28.96 -18.63 -4.45
CA ARG A 114 27.81 -18.95 -3.58
C ARG A 114 26.62 -19.37 -4.46
N MET A 115 26.18 -20.61 -4.32
CA MET A 115 25.19 -21.22 -5.20
C MET A 115 23.87 -21.47 -4.47
N VAL A 116 22.77 -21.17 -5.17
CA VAL A 116 21.42 -21.52 -4.77
C VAL A 116 20.88 -22.53 -5.77
N HIS A 117 20.49 -23.71 -5.32
CA HIS A 117 19.92 -24.75 -6.15
C HIS A 117 18.46 -25.01 -5.72
N ASP A 118 17.54 -24.98 -6.69
CA ASP A 118 16.15 -25.35 -6.47
C ASP A 118 15.94 -26.81 -6.91
N GLY A 119 15.64 -27.66 -5.94
CA GLY A 119 15.41 -29.10 -6.17
C GLY A 119 14.18 -29.41 -7.01
N GLN A 120 13.19 -28.51 -7.09
CA GLN A 120 11.97 -28.71 -7.88
C GLN A 120 12.21 -28.42 -9.38
N SER A 121 12.78 -27.26 -9.68
CA SER A 121 13.07 -26.85 -11.06
C SER A 121 14.40 -27.38 -11.59
N SER A 122 15.23 -27.97 -10.74
CA SER A 122 16.61 -28.36 -11.05
C SER A 122 17.48 -27.21 -11.58
N THR A 123 17.11 -25.97 -11.25
CA THR A 123 17.82 -24.76 -11.66
C THR A 123 18.83 -24.35 -10.58
N SER A 124 19.99 -23.86 -11.00
CA SER A 124 21.00 -23.30 -10.10
C SER A 124 21.31 -21.86 -10.49
N TRP A 125 21.49 -21.02 -9.49
CA TRP A 125 21.90 -19.62 -9.64
C TRP A 125 23.12 -19.34 -8.78
N ARG A 126 23.97 -18.45 -9.25
CA ARG A 126 25.02 -17.86 -8.44
C ARG A 126 24.46 -16.62 -7.77
N ALA A 127 24.57 -16.53 -6.45
CA ALA A 127 24.27 -15.32 -5.70
C ALA A 127 25.46 -14.35 -5.80
N ASP A 128 25.22 -13.13 -6.27
CA ASP A 128 26.27 -12.12 -6.51
C ASP A 128 26.21 -10.98 -5.48
N TRP A 129 25.02 -10.71 -4.92
CA TRP A 129 24.75 -9.56 -4.08
C TRP A 129 23.92 -9.95 -2.86
N ALA A 130 24.05 -9.14 -1.82
CA ALA A 130 23.25 -9.24 -0.58
C ALA A 130 22.62 -7.90 -0.22
N THR A 131 21.44 -7.95 0.41
CA THR A 131 20.73 -6.80 0.96
C THR A 131 20.40 -7.06 2.43
N GLY A 132 20.50 -6.02 3.25
CA GLY A 132 20.25 -6.11 4.69
C GLY A 132 21.45 -6.60 5.49
N ARG A 133 21.30 -6.55 6.82
CA ARG A 133 22.34 -6.86 7.80
C ARG A 133 21.81 -7.69 8.97
N ILE A 134 21.09 -7.07 9.88
CA ILE A 134 20.50 -7.66 11.08
C ILE A 134 19.05 -7.17 11.16
N PRO A 135 18.07 -8.03 11.42
CA PRO A 135 18.18 -9.45 11.81
C PRO A 135 18.33 -10.43 10.65
N LEU A 136 18.16 -9.97 9.41
CA LEU A 136 18.13 -10.84 8.24
C LEU A 136 18.96 -10.30 7.06
N VAL A 137 19.44 -11.22 6.23
CA VAL A 137 20.11 -10.95 4.95
C VAL A 137 19.37 -11.69 3.85
N GLN A 138 19.00 -10.98 2.79
CA GLN A 138 18.53 -11.60 1.55
C GLN A 138 19.62 -11.56 0.48
N TYR A 139 19.57 -12.53 -0.43
CA TYR A 139 20.54 -12.68 -1.50
C TYR A 139 19.86 -12.52 -2.85
N LEU A 140 20.62 -12.00 -3.80
CA LEU A 140 20.14 -11.73 -5.14
C LEU A 140 20.84 -12.63 -6.14
N VAL A 141 20.05 -13.09 -7.11
CA VAL A 141 20.50 -13.88 -8.24
C VAL A 141 20.19 -13.17 -9.55
N PRO A 142 21.04 -13.29 -10.59
CA PRO A 142 20.79 -12.64 -11.87
C PRO A 142 19.56 -13.24 -12.57
N ALA A 143 18.75 -12.35 -13.18
CA ALA A 143 17.60 -12.70 -13.99
C ALA A 143 17.97 -12.70 -15.50
N LYS A 144 17.20 -13.43 -16.32
CA LYS A 144 17.44 -13.54 -17.77
C LYS A 144 17.23 -12.22 -18.53
N ASP A 145 16.47 -11.31 -17.96
CA ASP A 145 16.15 -10.00 -18.53
C ASP A 145 17.18 -8.90 -18.20
N GLY A 146 18.34 -9.27 -17.61
CA GLY A 146 19.38 -8.34 -17.20
C GLY A 146 19.15 -7.66 -15.85
N GLY A 147 18.06 -8.02 -15.15
CA GLY A 147 17.79 -7.61 -13.79
C GLY A 147 18.29 -8.61 -12.75
N TYR A 148 17.80 -8.46 -11.52
CA TYR A 148 18.04 -9.38 -10.41
C TYR A 148 16.73 -9.80 -9.77
N HIS A 149 16.69 -11.02 -9.26
CA HIS A 149 15.64 -11.49 -8.37
C HIS A 149 16.15 -11.54 -6.94
N THR A 150 15.33 -11.07 -6.00
CA THR A 150 15.56 -11.26 -4.56
C THR A 150 14.94 -12.59 -4.15
N LEU A 151 15.71 -13.46 -3.52
CA LEU A 151 15.20 -14.74 -3.03
C LEU A 151 14.09 -14.52 -2.00
N SER A 152 13.07 -15.38 -1.96
CA SER A 152 12.13 -15.45 -0.83
C SER A 152 12.80 -16.00 0.42
N ALA A 153 13.89 -16.71 0.27
CA ALA A 153 14.72 -17.20 1.37
C ALA A 153 15.63 -16.10 1.91
N ALA A 154 15.59 -15.89 3.23
CA ALA A 154 16.49 -14.99 3.94
C ALA A 154 17.29 -15.75 5.01
N TRP A 155 18.50 -15.28 5.28
CA TRP A 155 19.36 -15.78 6.35
C TRP A 155 19.13 -14.98 7.64
N ASP A 156 18.68 -15.65 8.70
CA ASP A 156 18.60 -15.06 10.03
C ASP A 156 19.98 -15.11 10.69
N VAL A 157 20.61 -13.96 10.80
CA VAL A 157 21.97 -13.83 11.35
C VAL A 157 22.07 -14.22 12.81
N ASN A 158 20.99 -13.99 13.58
CA ASN A 158 20.96 -14.29 15.02
C ASN A 158 20.71 -15.78 15.30
N ARG A 159 19.81 -16.40 14.50
CA ARG A 159 19.43 -17.82 14.68
C ARG A 159 20.28 -18.77 13.84
N LYS A 160 21.04 -18.22 12.90
CA LYS A 160 21.90 -18.99 11.98
C LYS A 160 21.11 -20.02 11.18
N GLU A 161 19.99 -19.61 10.63
CA GLU A 161 19.10 -20.46 9.84
C GLU A 161 18.48 -19.71 8.66
N TRP A 162 18.21 -20.44 7.59
CA TRP A 162 17.40 -19.94 6.48
C TRP A 162 15.92 -20.02 6.82
N PHE A 163 15.15 -19.04 6.39
CA PHE A 163 13.68 -19.01 6.52
C PHE A 163 13.05 -18.34 5.30
N ASP A 164 11.78 -18.64 5.06
CA ASP A 164 11.00 -17.99 4.00
C ASP A 164 10.35 -16.71 4.57
N ILE A 165 10.56 -15.58 3.87
CA ILE A 165 10.03 -14.27 4.29
C ILE A 165 8.51 -14.16 4.16
N PHE A 166 7.90 -14.97 3.29
CA PHE A 166 6.45 -15.00 3.09
C PHE A 166 5.74 -15.92 4.10
N GLY A 167 6.48 -16.69 4.89
CA GLY A 167 5.95 -17.55 5.93
C GLY A 167 4.97 -18.59 5.40
N LYS A 168 3.65 -18.38 5.59
CA LYS A 168 2.59 -19.30 5.14
C LYS A 168 2.00 -18.95 3.77
N ASP A 169 2.36 -17.83 3.19
CA ASP A 169 1.88 -17.37 1.89
C ASP A 169 2.61 -18.14 0.77
N ALA A 170 1.98 -19.23 0.30
CA ALA A 170 2.56 -20.12 -0.70
C ALA A 170 2.36 -19.55 -2.10
N ARG A 171 3.37 -18.84 -2.62
CA ARG A 171 3.39 -18.29 -3.98
C ARG A 171 3.97 -19.30 -4.96
N GLN A 172 3.32 -19.44 -6.12
CA GLN A 172 3.71 -20.42 -7.13
C GLN A 172 4.55 -19.78 -8.25
N PRO A 173 5.42 -20.54 -8.93
CA PRO A 173 6.08 -20.06 -10.14
C PRO A 173 5.05 -19.61 -11.19
N GLY A 174 5.20 -18.40 -11.69
CA GLY A 174 4.23 -17.75 -12.58
C GLY A 174 3.32 -16.73 -11.90
N ASP A 175 3.21 -16.74 -10.58
CA ASP A 175 2.56 -15.67 -9.84
C ASP A 175 3.42 -14.41 -9.90
N TRP A 176 2.77 -13.25 -10.01
CA TRP A 176 3.47 -11.95 -9.99
C TRP A 176 4.34 -11.79 -8.73
N GLY A 177 3.84 -12.19 -7.57
CA GLY A 177 4.53 -12.09 -6.28
C GLY A 177 5.48 -13.25 -5.95
N HIS A 178 5.61 -14.27 -6.81
CA HIS A 178 6.64 -15.30 -6.62
C HIS A 178 8.05 -14.68 -6.74
N TRP A 179 9.05 -15.24 -6.05
CA TRP A 179 10.39 -14.64 -6.03
C TRP A 179 11.05 -14.52 -7.43
N THR A 180 10.64 -15.33 -8.42
CA THR A 180 11.04 -15.18 -9.83
C THR A 180 10.06 -14.34 -10.65
N GLY A 181 8.99 -13.83 -10.05
CA GLY A 181 7.98 -12.99 -10.70
C GLY A 181 8.39 -11.51 -10.75
N ARG A 182 7.64 -10.74 -11.52
CA ARG A 182 7.90 -9.29 -11.66
C ARG A 182 7.71 -8.52 -10.35
N GLY A 183 6.86 -8.97 -9.45
CA GLY A 183 6.65 -8.37 -8.13
C GLY A 183 7.83 -8.49 -7.17
N MET A 184 8.77 -9.39 -7.46
CA MET A 184 10.02 -9.58 -6.70
C MET A 184 11.27 -9.21 -7.50
N ASN A 185 11.08 -8.54 -8.66
CA ASN A 185 12.19 -8.01 -9.44
C ASN A 185 12.86 -6.88 -8.65
N TRP A 186 14.12 -7.09 -8.31
CA TRP A 186 14.88 -6.16 -7.47
C TRP A 186 15.05 -4.78 -8.11
N ASN A 187 15.25 -4.72 -9.44
CA ASN A 187 15.48 -3.47 -10.15
C ASN A 187 14.29 -2.49 -10.08
N THR A 188 13.07 -3.01 -9.87
CA THR A 188 11.87 -2.18 -9.75
C THR A 188 11.42 -1.98 -8.32
N GLN A 189 11.49 -3.05 -7.50
CA GLN A 189 10.85 -3.03 -6.18
C GLN A 189 11.81 -2.59 -5.05
N CYS A 190 13.12 -2.78 -5.23
CA CYS A 190 14.07 -2.65 -4.12
C CYS A 190 15.20 -1.63 -4.41
N ALA A 191 15.68 -1.61 -5.65
CA ALA A 191 16.95 -0.97 -6.01
C ALA A 191 17.00 0.52 -5.68
N TRP A 192 15.92 1.27 -5.90
CA TRP A 192 15.87 2.69 -5.59
C TRP A 192 16.23 2.99 -4.12
N CYS A 193 15.70 2.20 -3.19
CA CYS A 193 15.89 2.39 -1.75
C CYS A 193 17.20 1.78 -1.22
N HIS A 194 17.82 0.90 -2.00
CA HIS A 194 19.00 0.15 -1.57
C HIS A 194 20.29 0.56 -2.30
N MET A 195 20.22 1.49 -3.25
CA MET A 195 21.34 1.96 -4.06
C MET A 195 21.40 3.48 -4.07
N SER A 196 22.56 4.04 -4.39
CA SER A 196 22.73 5.48 -4.56
C SER A 196 22.69 5.87 -6.03
N LEU A 197 21.84 6.87 -6.35
CA LEU A 197 21.57 7.40 -7.68
C LEU A 197 21.30 6.28 -8.68
N PHE A 198 20.30 5.48 -8.39
CA PHE A 198 19.89 4.33 -9.19
C PHE A 198 19.04 4.77 -10.38
N HIS A 199 19.34 4.22 -11.56
CA HIS A 199 18.53 4.34 -12.77
C HIS A 199 18.17 2.95 -13.29
N LYS A 200 16.88 2.66 -13.37
CA LYS A 200 16.34 1.36 -13.79
C LYS A 200 16.71 1.01 -15.23
N ASN A 201 16.65 1.97 -16.15
CA ASN A 201 16.95 1.85 -17.57
C ASN A 201 16.30 0.62 -18.21
N TYR A 202 15.00 0.44 -17.97
CA TYR A 202 14.24 -0.63 -18.59
C TYR A 202 13.88 -0.28 -20.03
N ASP A 203 14.19 -1.18 -20.98
CA ASP A 203 13.80 -1.08 -22.38
C ASP A 203 12.50 -1.90 -22.60
N PRO A 204 11.34 -1.25 -22.78
CA PRO A 204 10.07 -1.97 -22.91
C PRO A 204 9.93 -2.73 -24.22
N VAL A 205 10.73 -2.43 -25.25
CA VAL A 205 10.73 -3.13 -26.55
C VAL A 205 11.49 -4.44 -26.45
N LYS A 206 12.68 -4.40 -25.82
CA LYS A 206 13.53 -5.58 -25.62
C LYS A 206 13.15 -6.41 -24.40
N ASP A 207 12.27 -5.90 -23.53
CA ASP A 207 11.91 -6.50 -22.23
C ASP A 207 13.16 -6.78 -21.38
N ARG A 208 14.05 -5.77 -21.24
CA ARG A 208 15.34 -5.91 -20.57
C ARG A 208 15.73 -4.69 -19.77
N TYR A 209 16.48 -4.96 -18.69
CA TYR A 209 17.12 -3.94 -17.86
C TYR A 209 18.57 -3.70 -18.28
N ALA A 210 18.99 -2.43 -18.20
CA ALA A 210 20.36 -1.97 -18.28
C ALA A 210 20.64 -1.00 -17.12
N SER A 211 20.27 -1.42 -15.92
CA SER A 211 20.29 -0.57 -14.71
C SER A 211 21.71 -0.09 -14.38
N THR A 212 21.79 1.15 -13.94
CA THR A 212 23.03 1.79 -13.50
C THR A 212 22.85 2.41 -12.12
N TRP A 213 23.93 2.56 -11.40
CA TRP A 213 23.99 3.18 -10.07
C TRP A 213 25.39 3.73 -9.82
N THR A 214 25.50 4.70 -8.93
CA THR A 214 26.80 5.30 -8.60
C THR A 214 27.56 4.47 -7.56
N GLU A 215 26.86 4.06 -6.48
CA GLU A 215 27.44 3.23 -5.43
C GLU A 215 26.40 2.25 -4.88
N PRO A 216 26.80 1.02 -4.46
CA PRO A 216 25.93 0.13 -3.71
C PRO A 216 25.70 0.66 -2.29
N GLY A 217 24.49 0.43 -1.78
CA GLY A 217 24.05 0.99 -0.49
C GLY A 217 23.56 2.43 -0.61
N VAL A 218 23.00 2.96 0.46
CA VAL A 218 22.56 4.35 0.58
C VAL A 218 23.73 5.16 1.12
N THR A 219 24.45 5.85 0.21
CA THR A 219 25.70 6.54 0.55
C THR A 219 25.50 8.05 0.73
N CYS A 220 26.57 8.75 1.04
CA CYS A 220 26.58 10.20 1.33
C CYS A 220 25.84 11.01 0.27
N ILE A 221 26.03 10.67 -1.03
CA ILE A 221 25.45 11.40 -2.15
C ILE A 221 23.93 11.28 -2.27
N GLN A 222 23.33 10.23 -1.69
CA GLN A 222 21.87 10.07 -1.68
C GLN A 222 21.16 11.11 -0.81
N CYS A 223 21.85 11.63 0.21
CA CYS A 223 21.32 12.64 1.13
C CYS A 223 21.95 14.03 0.93
N HIS A 224 23.18 14.10 0.44
CA HIS A 224 23.94 15.34 0.28
C HIS A 224 24.08 15.81 -1.17
N GLY A 225 23.60 15.01 -2.12
CA GLY A 225 23.72 15.29 -3.55
C GLY A 225 25.13 15.00 -4.10
N PRO A 226 25.31 15.09 -5.41
CA PRO A 226 26.61 14.84 -6.06
C PRO A 226 27.64 15.91 -5.69
N LEU A 227 28.92 15.54 -5.75
CA LEU A 227 30.03 16.47 -5.61
C LEU A 227 29.99 17.50 -6.76
N LEU A 228 30.22 18.76 -6.43
CA LEU A 228 30.42 19.79 -7.44
C LEU A 228 31.83 19.67 -8.06
N ASP A 229 31.95 19.89 -9.37
CA ASP A 229 33.21 19.80 -10.11
C ASP A 229 34.32 20.70 -9.58
N LYS A 230 33.97 21.77 -8.88
CA LYS A 230 34.91 22.69 -8.21
C LYS A 230 34.37 23.05 -6.83
N PRO A 231 34.67 22.26 -5.79
CA PRO A 231 34.28 22.64 -4.45
C PRO A 231 35.08 23.88 -4.02
N GLU A 232 34.44 25.01 -3.91
CA GLU A 232 34.99 26.11 -3.07
C GLU A 232 35.08 25.58 -1.64
N ALA A 233 36.11 26.01 -0.90
CA ALA A 233 36.35 25.52 0.46
C ALA A 233 35.04 25.60 1.31
N GLY A 234 34.51 24.46 1.68
CA GLY A 234 33.25 24.31 2.44
C GLY A 234 31.96 24.16 1.66
N THR A 235 31.99 23.96 0.32
CA THR A 235 30.80 23.85 -0.54
C THR A 235 30.84 22.63 -1.48
N GLY A 236 31.56 21.58 -1.14
CA GLY A 236 31.78 20.43 -2.00
C GLY A 236 30.55 19.56 -2.30
N CYS A 237 29.46 19.73 -1.55
CA CYS A 237 28.20 19.04 -1.74
C CYS A 237 27.07 20.05 -1.94
N MET A 238 25.97 19.65 -2.62
CA MET A 238 24.80 20.51 -2.81
C MET A 238 24.20 20.99 -1.47
N ILE A 239 24.28 20.18 -0.42
CA ILE A 239 23.87 20.55 0.94
C ILE A 239 25.10 20.92 1.73
N SER A 240 25.35 22.21 1.84
CA SER A 240 26.33 22.80 2.76
C SER A 240 25.61 23.39 3.98
N THR A 241 26.40 23.80 4.98
CA THR A 241 25.87 24.61 6.10
C THR A 241 25.18 25.89 5.66
N LYS A 242 25.43 26.36 4.44
CA LYS A 242 24.81 27.55 3.82
C LYS A 242 23.49 27.22 3.10
N ASN A 243 23.37 26.02 2.52
CA ASN A 243 22.17 25.57 1.78
C ASN A 243 21.46 24.45 2.55
N LYS A 244 20.85 24.79 3.68
CA LYS A 244 20.06 23.84 4.47
C LYS A 244 18.76 23.52 3.76
N LEU A 245 18.40 22.25 3.73
CA LEU A 245 17.06 21.82 3.31
C LEU A 245 16.01 22.39 4.27
N THR A 246 14.86 22.74 3.74
CA THR A 246 13.67 23.04 4.56
C THR A 246 13.19 21.77 5.27
N PRO A 247 12.38 21.85 6.34
CA PRO A 247 11.80 20.68 6.99
C PRO A 247 11.06 19.78 5.99
N GLU A 248 10.32 20.36 5.05
CA GLU A 248 9.61 19.62 4.00
C GLU A 248 10.55 18.88 3.05
N GLN A 249 11.66 19.52 2.64
CA GLN A 249 12.67 18.88 1.78
C GLN A 249 13.43 17.76 2.51
N ILE A 250 13.71 17.91 3.81
CA ILE A 250 14.27 16.84 4.65
C ILE A 250 13.31 15.65 4.67
N HIS A 251 12.04 15.90 4.89
CA HIS A 251 10.99 14.91 4.93
C HIS A 251 10.89 14.19 3.56
N ASP A 252 10.77 14.96 2.47
CA ASP A 252 10.64 14.45 1.11
C ASP A 252 11.86 13.61 0.69
N ASN A 253 13.06 13.97 1.14
CA ASN A 253 14.27 13.19 0.89
C ASN A 253 14.24 11.81 1.58
N CYS A 254 13.83 11.74 2.86
CA CYS A 254 13.65 10.47 3.57
C CYS A 254 12.51 9.64 2.96
N ALA A 255 11.40 10.29 2.61
CA ALA A 255 10.22 9.70 2.02
C ALA A 255 10.51 9.00 0.69
N SER A 256 11.50 9.50 -0.08
CA SER A 256 11.89 8.89 -1.37
C SER A 256 12.21 7.39 -1.26
N CYS A 257 12.62 6.93 -0.06
CA CYS A 257 12.90 5.51 0.24
C CYS A 257 11.98 4.95 1.34
N HIS A 258 11.59 5.75 2.33
CA HIS A 258 10.79 5.31 3.48
C HIS A 258 9.28 5.44 3.30
N ALA A 259 8.79 5.48 2.05
CA ALA A 259 7.39 5.51 1.69
C ALA A 259 6.98 4.28 0.85
N ARG A 260 5.77 3.75 1.10
CA ARG A 260 5.11 2.89 0.12
C ARG A 260 4.54 3.80 -0.96
N ARG A 261 5.00 3.67 -2.19
CA ARG A 261 4.76 4.64 -3.27
C ARG A 261 4.83 4.04 -4.67
N ASP A 262 4.20 4.71 -5.62
CA ASP A 262 4.47 4.54 -7.05
C ASP A 262 5.49 5.59 -7.51
N GLU A 263 6.30 5.25 -8.52
CA GLU A 263 7.30 6.13 -9.12
C GLU A 263 6.82 6.69 -10.46
N PHE A 264 7.08 7.99 -10.71
CA PHE A 264 6.77 8.63 -11.99
C PHE A 264 7.99 8.74 -12.91
N ASP A 265 9.18 8.84 -12.31
CA ASP A 265 10.46 8.98 -13.01
C ASP A 265 11.65 8.60 -12.09
N HIS A 266 12.88 8.76 -12.62
CA HIS A 266 14.13 8.51 -11.87
C HIS A 266 14.85 9.82 -11.46
N ASP A 267 14.23 10.98 -11.68
CA ASP A 267 14.93 12.26 -11.68
C ASP A 267 14.94 12.93 -10.30
N PHE A 268 14.42 12.24 -9.26
CA PHE A 268 14.41 12.79 -7.90
C PHE A 268 15.83 13.12 -7.42
N ALA A 269 16.06 14.40 -7.17
CA ALA A 269 17.28 14.90 -6.59
C ALA A 269 17.07 15.42 -5.16
N VAL A 270 18.16 15.49 -4.41
CA VAL A 270 18.11 16.03 -3.03
C VAL A 270 17.59 17.46 -3.03
N GLY A 271 16.53 17.70 -2.28
CA GLY A 271 15.85 19.00 -2.21
C GLY A 271 14.62 19.13 -3.10
N ASP A 272 14.35 18.14 -3.95
CA ASP A 272 13.10 18.07 -4.70
C ASP A 272 11.92 17.74 -3.78
N ARG A 273 10.73 17.98 -4.29
CA ARG A 273 9.48 17.64 -3.60
C ARG A 273 9.07 16.22 -3.98
N PHE A 274 8.76 15.39 -2.98
CA PHE A 274 8.32 14.01 -3.15
C PHE A 274 7.17 13.86 -4.16
N ASP A 275 6.14 14.70 -4.06
CA ASP A 275 4.93 14.65 -4.89
C ASP A 275 5.16 15.03 -6.38
N ASN A 276 6.40 15.40 -6.76
CA ASN A 276 6.79 15.57 -8.16
C ASN A 276 7.37 14.31 -8.80
N HIS A 277 7.76 13.31 -8.02
CA HIS A 277 8.40 12.10 -8.49
C HIS A 277 7.66 10.83 -8.08
N PHE A 278 6.83 10.92 -7.03
CA PHE A 278 6.17 9.78 -6.43
C PHE A 278 4.70 10.05 -6.09
N GLN A 279 3.92 8.98 -6.06
CA GLN A 279 2.58 8.98 -5.50
C GLN A 279 2.57 8.14 -4.22
N LEU A 280 2.27 8.76 -3.09
CA LEU A 280 2.15 8.07 -1.80
C LEU A 280 0.94 7.14 -1.80
N VAL A 281 1.12 5.91 -1.30
CA VAL A 281 0.00 4.98 -1.07
C VAL A 281 -0.70 5.37 0.23
N LEU A 282 -2.00 5.65 0.12
CA LEU A 282 -2.88 6.05 1.22
C LEU A 282 -3.76 4.87 1.69
N PRO A 283 -4.41 4.98 2.87
CA PRO A 283 -5.34 3.95 3.37
C PRO A 283 -6.67 3.93 2.61
N VAL A 284 -6.62 3.56 1.33
CA VAL A 284 -7.80 3.47 0.45
C VAL A 284 -8.15 2.03 0.07
N GLN A 285 -7.30 1.07 0.43
CA GLN A 285 -7.49 -0.35 0.11
C GLN A 285 -7.36 -1.22 1.36
N PRO A 286 -8.26 -2.20 1.55
CA PRO A 286 -8.12 -3.18 2.62
C PRO A 286 -6.88 -4.05 2.37
N GLY A 287 -6.21 -4.46 3.44
CA GLY A 287 -5.05 -5.36 3.37
C GLY A 287 -3.71 -4.64 3.51
N VAL A 288 -3.55 -3.42 3.01
CA VAL A 288 -2.32 -2.62 3.12
C VAL A 288 -2.27 -1.86 4.43
N PHE A 289 -3.38 -1.26 4.81
CA PHE A 289 -3.54 -0.53 6.08
C PHE A 289 -4.76 -1.05 6.85
N TRP A 290 -4.68 -0.91 8.17
CA TRP A 290 -5.86 -0.95 9.01
C TRP A 290 -6.70 0.33 8.78
N PRO A 291 -8.03 0.29 9.00
CA PRO A 291 -8.90 1.47 8.75
C PRO A 291 -8.52 2.71 9.57
N ASN A 292 -7.79 2.54 10.65
CA ASN A 292 -7.25 3.62 11.47
C ASN A 292 -5.92 4.20 10.97
N GLY A 293 -5.41 3.72 9.84
CA GLY A 293 -4.16 4.15 9.20
C GLY A 293 -2.90 3.46 9.72
N MET A 294 -3.01 2.55 10.68
CA MET A 294 -1.88 1.70 11.06
C MET A 294 -1.48 0.78 9.90
N GLN A 295 -0.20 0.56 9.76
CA GLN A 295 0.34 -0.35 8.75
C GLN A 295 -0.13 -1.79 9.04
N ARG A 296 -0.57 -2.50 8.01
CA ARG A 296 -1.01 -3.89 8.13
C ARG A 296 -0.11 -4.85 7.36
N ASP A 297 0.39 -4.41 6.23
CA ASP A 297 1.31 -5.13 5.36
C ASP A 297 2.75 -4.66 5.63
N GLU A 298 3.53 -4.45 4.61
CA GLU A 298 4.90 -3.97 4.68
C GLU A 298 5.00 -2.56 5.31
N ASP A 299 5.79 -2.43 6.38
CA ASP A 299 5.84 -1.21 7.18
C ASP A 299 6.81 -0.18 6.60
N TYR A 300 6.25 0.94 6.13
CA TYR A 300 6.94 2.14 5.70
C TYR A 300 6.48 3.35 6.52
N CYS A 301 7.42 4.09 7.08
CA CYS A 301 7.15 5.13 8.08
C CYS A 301 6.37 6.34 7.55
N GLU A 302 6.53 6.69 6.27
CA GLU A 302 6.09 7.96 5.69
C GLU A 302 4.58 8.15 5.74
N THR A 303 3.80 7.18 5.27
CA THR A 303 2.33 7.32 5.28
C THR A 303 1.82 7.50 6.70
N GLY A 304 2.33 6.71 7.66
CA GLY A 304 1.97 6.84 9.07
C GLY A 304 2.25 8.24 9.61
N LEU A 305 3.43 8.78 9.33
CA LEU A 305 3.82 10.12 9.78
C LEU A 305 2.93 11.21 9.13
N ARG A 306 2.67 11.15 7.81
CA ARG A 306 1.76 12.11 7.13
C ARG A 306 0.31 12.03 7.61
N LEU A 307 -0.16 10.88 8.07
CA LEU A 307 -1.47 10.71 8.70
C LEU A 307 -1.52 11.23 10.13
N SER A 308 -0.36 11.51 10.75
CA SER A 308 -0.26 11.92 12.14
C SER A 308 -0.40 13.43 12.34
N ARG A 309 -0.74 13.84 13.56
CA ARG A 309 -0.71 15.25 13.97
C ARG A 309 0.73 15.79 14.10
N MET A 310 1.70 14.91 14.37
CA MET A 310 3.11 15.28 14.44
C MET A 310 3.63 15.64 13.05
N GLY A 311 3.32 14.84 12.03
CA GLY A 311 3.62 15.18 10.64
C GLY A 311 2.96 16.48 10.19
N LYS A 312 1.67 16.68 10.52
CA LYS A 312 0.99 17.97 10.26
C LYS A 312 1.69 19.16 10.95
N ALA A 313 2.26 18.96 12.13
CA ALA A 313 3.02 20.00 12.84
C ALA A 313 4.43 20.24 12.26
N GLY A 314 4.84 19.46 11.25
CA GLY A 314 6.13 19.57 10.60
C GLY A 314 7.28 18.90 11.35
N VAL A 315 6.99 17.90 12.21
CA VAL A 315 8.01 17.03 12.80
C VAL A 315 8.64 16.20 11.68
N THR A 316 9.96 16.21 11.63
CA THR A 316 10.76 15.49 10.62
C THR A 316 11.42 14.24 11.21
N CYS A 317 11.91 13.37 10.34
CA CYS A 317 12.67 12.18 10.73
C CYS A 317 13.90 12.56 11.57
N LEU A 318 14.53 13.71 11.26
CA LEU A 318 15.71 14.20 11.94
C LEU A 318 15.46 14.79 13.34
N ASP A 319 14.20 14.94 13.74
CA ASP A 319 13.89 15.30 15.12
C ASP A 319 14.14 14.14 16.08
N CYS A 320 14.02 12.91 15.58
CA CYS A 320 14.16 11.67 16.35
C CYS A 320 15.41 10.85 15.98
N HIS A 321 15.78 10.79 14.69
CA HIS A 321 16.86 9.95 14.19
C HIS A 321 18.13 10.73 13.84
N ASP A 322 19.27 10.08 14.01
CA ASP A 322 20.56 10.51 13.44
C ASP A 322 20.74 9.81 12.07
N PRO A 323 20.83 10.57 10.96
CA PRO A 323 20.86 9.98 9.63
C PRO A 323 22.15 9.22 9.30
N HIS A 324 23.27 9.54 9.99
CA HIS A 324 24.55 8.86 9.75
C HIS A 324 24.59 7.50 10.44
N THR A 325 24.03 7.36 11.63
CA THR A 325 24.00 6.09 12.35
C THR A 325 22.74 5.26 12.06
N GLY A 326 21.66 5.89 11.60
CA GLY A 326 20.32 5.27 11.51
C GLY A 326 19.63 5.06 12.86
N THR A 327 20.29 5.44 13.99
CA THR A 327 19.79 5.23 15.35
C THR A 327 19.00 6.42 15.87
N LEU A 328 18.35 6.24 17.02
CA LEU A 328 17.68 7.34 17.71
C LEU A 328 18.68 8.28 18.35
N LYS A 329 18.40 9.59 18.31
CA LYS A 329 19.22 10.64 18.93
C LYS A 329 19.22 10.62 20.46
N LEU A 330 18.12 10.13 21.05
CA LEU A 330 17.91 10.02 22.49
C LEU A 330 17.28 8.68 22.83
N PRO A 331 17.43 8.16 24.05
CA PRO A 331 16.81 6.92 24.48
C PRO A 331 15.29 6.98 24.40
N GLN A 332 14.67 5.89 23.94
CA GLN A 332 13.22 5.70 23.97
C GLN A 332 12.76 4.91 25.21
N GLU A 333 13.67 4.18 25.84
CA GLU A 333 13.40 3.29 26.98
C GLU A 333 12.94 4.05 28.23
N ASP A 334 13.47 5.26 28.43
CA ASP A 334 13.16 6.16 29.54
C ASP A 334 12.25 7.34 29.10
N ASN A 335 11.74 7.29 27.86
CA ASN A 335 10.92 8.33 27.22
C ASN A 335 11.64 9.68 26.96
N THR A 336 12.95 9.81 27.17
CA THR A 336 13.68 11.08 26.99
C THR A 336 13.46 11.63 25.58
N LEU A 337 13.44 10.78 24.57
CA LEU A 337 13.16 11.17 23.18
C LEU A 337 11.83 11.91 23.03
N CYS A 338 10.76 11.37 23.58
CA CYS A 338 9.41 11.94 23.46
C CYS A 338 9.22 13.14 24.41
N LEU A 339 9.73 13.03 25.63
CA LEU A 339 9.55 14.04 26.67
C LEU A 339 10.41 15.30 26.42
N ARG A 340 11.38 15.27 25.52
CA ARG A 340 12.07 16.48 25.06
C ARG A 340 11.07 17.55 24.62
N CYS A 341 10.06 17.17 23.84
CA CYS A 341 9.00 18.07 23.41
C CYS A 341 7.75 17.97 24.29
N HIS A 342 7.28 16.74 24.58
CA HIS A 342 6.04 16.51 25.31
C HIS A 342 6.15 16.69 26.83
N GLY A 343 7.35 16.80 27.39
CA GLY A 343 7.55 17.15 28.79
C GLY A 343 7.60 18.67 29.02
N THR A 344 8.09 19.42 28.05
CA THR A 344 8.34 20.86 28.15
C THR A 344 7.32 21.72 27.40
N GLY A 345 6.63 21.16 26.41
CA GLY A 345 5.80 21.92 25.47
C GLY A 345 6.63 22.62 24.39
N GLU A 346 7.85 22.15 24.11
CA GLU A 346 8.70 22.69 23.05
C GLU A 346 7.94 22.75 21.72
N ALA A 347 8.13 23.84 20.99
CA ALA A 347 7.47 24.04 19.71
C ALA A 347 8.32 23.51 18.55
N VAL A 348 7.67 22.82 17.62
CA VAL A 348 8.22 22.44 16.31
C VAL A 348 7.52 23.30 15.27
N ASN A 349 8.27 24.05 14.46
CA ASN A 349 7.73 24.97 13.46
C ASN A 349 6.63 25.91 13.99
N GLY A 350 6.79 26.39 15.21
CA GLY A 350 5.81 27.28 15.88
C GLY A 350 4.59 26.57 16.49
N VAL A 351 4.43 25.27 16.29
CA VAL A 351 3.36 24.46 16.88
C VAL A 351 3.85 23.87 18.20
N LYS A 352 3.21 24.24 19.30
CA LYS A 352 3.55 23.73 20.65
C LYS A 352 3.12 22.27 20.79
N ALA A 353 4.04 21.42 21.27
CA ALA A 353 3.72 20.07 21.67
C ALA A 353 2.76 20.06 22.88
N PRO A 354 1.76 19.16 22.94
CA PRO A 354 0.97 18.97 24.14
C PRO A 354 1.85 18.46 25.28
N VAL A 355 1.78 19.13 26.42
CA VAL A 355 2.54 18.72 27.64
C VAL A 355 1.85 17.51 28.27
N ILE A 356 2.63 16.47 28.53
CA ILE A 356 2.17 15.19 29.07
C ILE A 356 2.73 14.99 30.48
N ASP A 357 1.84 14.90 31.46
CA ASP A 357 2.17 14.44 32.81
C ASP A 357 2.11 12.91 32.85
N MET A 358 3.26 12.27 32.83
CA MET A 358 3.40 10.82 32.76
C MET A 358 2.69 10.10 33.91
N ALA A 359 2.68 10.69 35.11
CA ALA A 359 2.03 10.06 36.28
C ALA A 359 0.50 10.00 36.14
N ARG A 360 -0.07 10.93 35.37
CA ARG A 360 -1.52 11.00 35.08
C ARG A 360 -1.88 10.42 33.72
N HIS A 361 -0.88 10.26 32.84
CA HIS A 361 -1.13 9.80 31.48
C HIS A 361 -1.32 8.29 31.39
N THR A 362 -0.60 7.52 32.20
CA THR A 362 -0.69 6.05 32.20
C THR A 362 -0.84 5.50 33.63
N PRO A 363 -1.70 4.49 33.85
CA PRO A 363 -1.82 3.80 35.12
C PRO A 363 -0.67 2.81 35.37
N CYS A 364 0.18 2.55 34.37
CA CYS A 364 1.27 1.60 34.46
C CYS A 364 2.40 2.13 35.38
N PRO A 365 3.05 1.28 36.19
CA PRO A 365 4.22 1.69 36.95
C PRO A 365 5.30 2.29 36.05
N GLN A 366 5.91 3.42 36.47
CA GLN A 366 6.86 4.17 35.65
C GLN A 366 8.09 3.36 35.22
N SER A 367 8.44 2.34 35.99
CA SER A 367 9.55 1.42 35.65
C SER A 367 9.16 0.29 34.69
N SER A 368 7.87 0.18 34.30
CA SER A 368 7.37 -0.91 33.46
C SER A 368 7.42 -0.53 31.98
N MET A 369 7.40 -1.54 31.10
CA MET A 369 7.24 -1.34 29.65
C MET A 369 5.97 -0.55 29.31
N GLY A 370 4.87 -0.74 30.07
CA GLY A 370 3.61 -0.04 29.85
C GLY A 370 3.66 1.47 30.11
N ALA A 371 4.73 1.99 30.73
CA ALA A 371 4.98 3.42 30.87
C ALA A 371 5.80 4.01 29.72
N ARG A 372 6.30 3.20 28.77
CA ARG A 372 7.04 3.69 27.61
C ARG A 372 6.08 4.21 26.57
N CYS A 373 6.29 5.43 26.09
CA CYS A 373 5.43 6.09 25.08
C CYS A 373 5.30 5.24 23.81
N VAL A 374 6.42 4.71 23.34
CA VAL A 374 6.49 3.93 22.08
C VAL A 374 5.66 2.64 22.12
N GLU A 375 5.57 1.99 23.27
CA GLU A 375 4.82 0.72 23.40
C GLU A 375 3.33 0.90 23.15
N CYS A 376 2.79 2.11 23.39
CA CYS A 376 1.38 2.44 23.18
C CYS A 376 1.15 3.18 21.87
N HIS A 377 2.00 4.15 21.52
CA HIS A 377 1.80 5.05 20.38
C HIS A 377 2.53 4.63 19.11
N MET A 378 3.46 3.68 19.21
CA MET A 378 4.24 3.12 18.09
C MET A 378 4.35 1.60 18.29
N PRO A 379 3.23 0.86 18.29
CA PRO A 379 3.28 -0.59 18.50
C PRO A 379 4.14 -1.27 17.44
N GLU A 380 4.84 -2.34 17.83
CA GLU A 380 5.66 -3.11 16.91
C GLU A 380 4.83 -4.11 16.11
N SER A 381 5.16 -4.24 14.83
CA SER A 381 4.74 -5.33 13.95
C SER A 381 5.97 -6.05 13.38
N LEU A 382 5.82 -7.33 13.00
CA LEU A 382 6.91 -8.08 12.40
C LEU A 382 6.86 -7.91 10.88
N TYR A 383 7.91 -7.32 10.33
CA TYR A 383 8.17 -7.27 8.91
C TYR A 383 8.99 -8.48 8.48
N MET A 384 8.70 -9.03 7.29
CA MET A 384 9.40 -10.22 6.76
C MET A 384 9.54 -11.35 7.80
N ALA A 385 8.48 -11.57 8.61
CA ALA A 385 8.35 -12.55 9.67
C ALA A 385 9.31 -12.39 10.86
N ARG A 386 10.38 -11.62 10.79
CA ARG A 386 11.44 -11.57 11.83
C ARG A 386 11.99 -10.21 12.17
N ASP A 387 11.67 -9.17 11.41
CA ASP A 387 12.17 -7.81 11.63
C ASP A 387 11.11 -6.97 12.37
N PRO A 388 11.27 -6.66 13.67
CA PRO A 388 10.31 -5.85 14.40
C PRO A 388 10.42 -4.37 13.99
N ARG A 389 9.32 -3.80 13.52
CA ARG A 389 9.22 -2.39 13.15
C ARG A 389 8.10 -1.69 13.89
N ARG A 390 8.33 -0.43 14.25
CA ARG A 390 7.35 0.39 14.96
C ARG A 390 6.49 1.20 13.98
N ASP A 391 5.19 1.21 14.21
CA ASP A 391 4.24 2.04 13.47
C ASP A 391 4.49 3.52 13.76
N HIS A 392 4.55 4.36 12.70
CA HIS A 392 4.80 5.80 12.78
C HIS A 392 3.53 6.65 12.65
N SER A 393 2.35 6.07 12.77
CA SER A 393 1.10 6.82 12.76
C SER A 393 0.84 7.60 14.06
N PHE A 394 1.58 7.28 15.13
CA PHE A 394 1.45 7.89 16.46
C PHE A 394 0.00 7.92 16.97
N ASN A 395 -0.76 6.90 16.65
CA ASN A 395 -2.15 6.80 17.02
C ASN A 395 -2.33 6.67 18.54
N SER A 396 -3.43 7.21 19.06
CA SER A 396 -3.87 6.88 20.41
C SER A 396 -4.47 5.46 20.39
N PRO A 397 -4.00 4.54 21.23
CA PRO A 397 -4.57 3.19 21.29
C PRO A 397 -6.07 3.22 21.64
N ASP A 398 -6.88 2.53 20.85
CA ASP A 398 -8.33 2.46 21.07
C ASP A 398 -8.84 1.00 20.97
N PRO A 399 -8.86 0.27 22.09
CA PRO A 399 -9.30 -1.12 22.10
C PRO A 399 -10.77 -1.34 21.73
N LEU A 400 -11.61 -0.29 21.77
CA LEU A 400 -13.00 -0.39 21.30
C LEU A 400 -13.03 -0.71 19.80
N LEU A 401 -12.13 -0.09 19.02
CA LEU A 401 -11.98 -0.41 17.59
C LEU A 401 -11.46 -1.84 17.37
N SER A 402 -10.74 -2.39 18.33
CA SER A 402 -10.34 -3.81 18.27
C SER A 402 -11.54 -4.74 18.48
N VAL A 403 -12.46 -4.40 19.39
CA VAL A 403 -13.70 -5.14 19.59
C VAL A 403 -14.59 -5.07 18.36
N GLU A 404 -14.75 -3.87 17.79
CA GLU A 404 -15.66 -3.61 16.67
C GLU A 404 -15.10 -4.11 15.32
N LEU A 405 -13.81 -3.91 15.07
CA LEU A 405 -13.20 -4.02 13.73
C LEU A 405 -11.99 -4.96 13.67
N GLY A 406 -11.60 -5.56 14.80
CA GLY A 406 -10.46 -6.47 14.85
C GLY A 406 -9.09 -5.79 14.68
N ILE A 407 -9.00 -4.46 14.80
CA ILE A 407 -7.74 -3.71 14.70
C ILE A 407 -6.84 -4.08 15.87
N PRO A 408 -5.55 -4.40 15.65
CA PRO A 408 -4.61 -4.67 16.76
C PRO A 408 -4.50 -3.49 17.72
N ASN A 409 -4.30 -3.76 19.00
CA ASN A 409 -4.07 -2.70 19.98
C ASN A 409 -2.92 -3.02 20.94
N ALA A 410 -2.25 -1.99 21.41
CA ALA A 410 -1.10 -2.08 22.29
C ALA A 410 -1.40 -2.75 23.64
N PHE A 411 -2.65 -2.70 24.14
CA PHE A 411 -3.00 -3.28 25.44
C PHE A 411 -2.92 -4.81 25.42
N THR A 412 -3.54 -5.46 24.42
CA THR A 412 -3.51 -6.92 24.29
C THR A 412 -2.17 -7.44 23.77
N MET A 413 -1.37 -6.60 23.13
CA MET A 413 0.04 -6.94 22.83
C MET A 413 0.85 -7.07 24.12
N CYS A 414 0.58 -6.25 25.13
CA CYS A 414 1.22 -6.26 26.42
C CYS A 414 0.55 -7.25 27.41
N HIS A 415 -0.78 -7.21 27.50
CA HIS A 415 -1.63 -8.05 28.35
C HIS A 415 -2.22 -9.21 27.53
N ARG A 416 -1.38 -10.13 27.08
CA ARG A 416 -1.73 -11.20 26.13
C ARG A 416 -2.82 -12.16 26.62
N GLU A 417 -3.01 -12.25 27.93
CA GLU A 417 -4.04 -13.08 28.58
C GLU A 417 -5.40 -12.37 28.71
N LYS A 418 -5.49 -11.09 28.35
CA LYS A 418 -6.71 -10.29 28.42
C LYS A 418 -7.39 -10.16 27.06
N SER A 419 -8.72 -9.96 27.09
CA SER A 419 -9.50 -9.73 25.88
C SER A 419 -9.52 -8.25 25.45
N ASN A 420 -9.96 -8.00 24.21
CA ASN A 420 -10.16 -6.64 23.70
C ASN A 420 -11.25 -5.90 24.50
N GLU A 421 -12.31 -6.59 24.95
CA GLU A 421 -13.38 -6.01 25.77
C GLU A 421 -12.85 -5.54 27.13
N TRP A 422 -11.98 -6.34 27.78
CA TRP A 422 -11.30 -5.92 28.99
C TRP A 422 -10.48 -4.65 28.77
N ALA A 423 -9.72 -4.59 27.68
CA ALA A 423 -8.90 -3.43 27.34
C ALA A 423 -9.76 -2.19 27.07
N ALA A 424 -10.88 -2.35 26.35
CA ALA A 424 -11.84 -1.26 26.07
C ALA A 424 -12.45 -0.69 27.34
N GLN A 425 -12.89 -1.57 28.26
CA GLN A 425 -13.42 -1.17 29.58
C GLN A 425 -12.36 -0.47 30.44
N ALA A 426 -11.12 -0.95 30.43
CA ALA A 426 -10.01 -0.34 31.17
C ALA A 426 -9.70 1.07 30.65
N VAL A 427 -9.67 1.27 29.33
CA VAL A 427 -9.45 2.58 28.69
C VAL A 427 -10.59 3.54 29.02
N GLU A 428 -11.84 3.12 28.88
CA GLU A 428 -12.99 3.94 29.20
C GLU A 428 -13.03 4.35 30.68
N LYS A 429 -12.74 3.40 31.57
CA LYS A 429 -12.68 3.66 33.02
C LYS A 429 -11.59 4.67 33.39
N TYR A 430 -10.40 4.58 32.76
CA TYR A 430 -9.25 5.41 33.12
C TYR A 430 -9.27 6.78 32.45
N TYR A 431 -9.57 6.82 31.15
CA TYR A 431 -9.46 8.06 30.35
C TYR A 431 -10.82 8.74 30.13
N GLY A 432 -11.94 8.02 30.28
CA GLY A 432 -13.27 8.50 29.95
C GLY A 432 -13.48 8.83 28.47
N ALA A 433 -14.68 9.33 28.15
CA ALA A 433 -15.01 9.76 26.80
C ALA A 433 -14.33 11.09 26.46
N LYS A 434 -13.59 11.11 25.34
CA LYS A 434 -12.95 12.33 24.83
C LYS A 434 -13.47 12.67 23.43
N PRO A 435 -13.87 13.94 23.14
CA PRO A 435 -14.40 14.32 21.83
C PRO A 435 -13.48 13.98 20.64
N LYS A 436 -12.15 14.13 20.82
CA LYS A 436 -11.18 13.77 19.79
C LYS A 436 -11.15 12.27 19.48
N MET A 437 -11.44 11.42 20.47
CA MET A 437 -11.57 9.97 20.25
C MET A 437 -12.83 9.64 19.46
N ALA A 438 -13.93 10.34 19.67
CA ALA A 438 -15.14 10.16 18.88
C ALA A 438 -14.88 10.44 17.39
N GLN A 439 -14.21 11.55 17.05
CA GLN A 439 -13.85 11.87 15.65
C GLN A 439 -12.94 10.82 15.03
N TYR A 440 -11.95 10.33 15.78
CA TYR A 440 -11.06 9.27 15.34
C TYR A 440 -11.82 7.96 15.07
N ARG A 441 -12.74 7.57 15.97
CA ARG A 441 -13.60 6.39 15.81
C ARG A 441 -14.52 6.51 14.60
N ASP A 442 -15.17 7.66 14.42
CA ASP A 442 -16.08 7.91 13.29
C ASP A 442 -15.32 7.79 11.96
N ARG A 443 -14.15 8.41 11.85
CA ARG A 443 -13.30 8.28 10.66
C ARG A 443 -12.91 6.82 10.39
N THR A 444 -12.45 6.10 11.42
CA THR A 444 -12.05 4.70 11.28
C THR A 444 -13.21 3.81 10.84
N ARG A 445 -14.42 4.03 11.42
CA ARG A 445 -15.64 3.32 11.00
C ARG A 445 -16.04 3.66 9.57
N ALA A 446 -15.91 4.94 9.17
CA ALA A 446 -16.21 5.37 7.80
C ALA A 446 -15.28 4.66 6.79
N VAL A 447 -13.98 4.63 7.08
CA VAL A 447 -12.98 3.91 6.23
C VAL A 447 -13.32 2.41 6.15
N GLN A 448 -13.60 1.76 7.29
CA GLN A 448 -13.97 0.33 7.29
C GLN A 448 -15.23 0.04 6.48
N ARG A 449 -16.29 0.84 6.65
CA ARG A 449 -17.52 0.68 5.87
C ARG A 449 -17.30 0.91 4.36
N ALA A 450 -16.41 1.85 4.01
CA ALA A 450 -16.03 2.06 2.61
C ALA A 450 -15.26 0.85 2.06
N TYR A 451 -14.37 0.22 2.84
CA TYR A 451 -13.70 -1.03 2.48
C TYR A 451 -14.68 -2.19 2.26
N GLU A 452 -15.79 -2.20 2.99
CA GLU A 452 -16.88 -3.18 2.87
C GLU A 452 -17.84 -2.88 1.71
N GLY A 453 -17.65 -1.78 0.99
CA GLY A 453 -18.53 -1.35 -0.10
C GLY A 453 -19.93 -0.91 0.36
N ARG A 454 -20.09 -0.47 1.61
CA ARG A 454 -21.38 -0.09 2.18
C ARG A 454 -21.93 1.19 1.53
N GLU A 455 -23.06 1.10 0.87
CA GLU A 455 -23.68 2.23 0.18
C GLU A 455 -24.11 3.37 1.12
N ASP A 456 -24.46 3.05 2.37
CA ASP A 456 -24.92 4.00 3.38
C ASP A 456 -23.82 4.84 4.05
N VAL A 457 -22.53 4.67 3.63
CA VAL A 457 -21.38 5.32 4.28
C VAL A 457 -21.11 6.75 3.80
N LEU A 458 -21.58 7.13 2.63
CA LEU A 458 -21.25 8.42 2.00
C LEU A 458 -21.48 9.65 2.92
N PRO A 459 -22.62 9.78 3.62
CA PRO A 459 -22.83 10.92 4.52
C PRO A 459 -21.77 11.00 5.63
N LEU A 460 -21.36 9.85 6.18
CA LEU A 460 -20.34 9.78 7.22
C LEU A 460 -18.95 10.15 6.68
N LEU A 461 -18.59 9.68 5.47
CA LEU A 461 -17.33 10.07 4.80
C LEU A 461 -17.27 11.59 4.58
N MET A 462 -18.36 12.19 4.09
CA MET A 462 -18.45 13.64 3.85
C MET A 462 -18.34 14.42 5.17
N GLU A 463 -18.98 13.96 6.24
CA GLU A 463 -18.91 14.59 7.55
C GLU A 463 -17.48 14.50 8.12
N CYS A 464 -16.85 13.32 8.02
CA CYS A 464 -15.45 13.14 8.43
C CYS A 464 -14.51 14.05 7.64
N PHE A 465 -14.67 14.14 6.32
CA PHE A 465 -13.87 15.02 5.47
C PHE A 465 -13.95 16.50 5.88
N LYS A 466 -15.17 17.00 6.18
CA LYS A 466 -15.39 18.39 6.60
C LYS A 466 -14.68 18.74 7.91
N ARG A 467 -14.54 17.76 8.80
CA ARG A 467 -13.92 17.93 10.14
C ARG A 467 -12.41 17.61 10.15
N GLU A 468 -11.91 16.93 9.09
CA GLU A 468 -10.52 16.47 9.04
C GLU A 468 -9.59 17.63 8.73
N GLU A 469 -8.50 17.72 9.47
CA GLU A 469 -7.48 18.75 9.33
C GLU A 469 -6.16 18.24 8.76
N VAL A 470 -5.93 16.92 8.73
CA VAL A 470 -4.71 16.29 8.20
C VAL A 470 -4.90 16.02 6.72
N GLY A 471 -4.03 16.60 5.86
CA GLY A 471 -4.16 16.51 4.40
C GLY A 471 -4.22 15.08 3.89
N ALA A 472 -3.32 14.20 4.33
CA ALA A 472 -3.33 12.80 3.91
C ALA A 472 -4.62 12.06 4.29
N TRP A 473 -5.26 12.38 5.41
CA TRP A 473 -6.58 11.85 5.75
C TRP A 473 -7.69 12.45 4.89
N ARG A 474 -7.62 13.75 4.58
CA ARG A 474 -8.57 14.39 3.65
C ARG A 474 -8.48 13.74 2.27
N ALA A 475 -7.26 13.51 1.78
CA ALA A 475 -7.04 12.80 0.52
C ALA A 475 -7.61 11.38 0.57
N THR A 476 -7.36 10.62 1.64
CA THR A 476 -7.90 9.27 1.85
C THR A 476 -9.43 9.25 1.81
N LEU A 477 -10.08 10.15 2.56
CA LEU A 477 -11.54 10.20 2.65
C LEU A 477 -12.17 10.58 1.30
N LEU A 478 -11.57 11.53 0.57
CA LEU A 478 -12.06 11.93 -0.74
C LEU A 478 -11.84 10.83 -1.79
N ASP A 479 -10.70 10.15 -1.76
CA ASP A 479 -10.42 9.01 -2.65
C ASP A 479 -11.41 7.85 -2.43
N LEU A 480 -11.78 7.57 -1.17
CA LEU A 480 -12.81 6.58 -0.84
C LEU A 480 -14.20 6.97 -1.37
N MET A 481 -14.48 8.26 -1.58
CA MET A 481 -15.74 8.71 -2.19
C MET A 481 -15.77 8.53 -3.72
N ASP A 482 -14.69 8.06 -4.36
CA ASP A 482 -14.64 7.78 -5.80
C ASP A 482 -15.72 6.80 -6.27
N ALA A 483 -16.18 5.90 -5.39
CA ALA A 483 -17.31 5.01 -5.66
C ALA A 483 -18.63 5.78 -5.92
N TRP A 484 -18.77 6.95 -5.35
CA TRP A 484 -19.94 7.87 -5.48
C TRP A 484 -19.60 9.11 -6.30
N ALA A 485 -18.61 9.01 -7.19
CA ALA A 485 -18.15 10.16 -7.97
C ALA A 485 -19.27 10.84 -8.80
N HIS A 486 -20.30 10.12 -9.19
CA HIS A 486 -21.45 10.68 -9.94
C HIS A 486 -22.46 11.43 -9.06
N GLU A 487 -22.37 11.34 -7.75
CA GLU A 487 -23.26 12.06 -6.84
C GLU A 487 -22.97 13.58 -6.86
N PRO A 488 -23.97 14.45 -7.04
CA PRO A 488 -23.77 15.90 -7.13
C PRO A 488 -23.01 16.47 -5.94
N ALA A 489 -23.30 16.01 -4.72
CA ALA A 489 -22.65 16.46 -3.50
C ALA A 489 -21.16 16.10 -3.45
N VAL A 490 -20.78 14.95 -3.99
CA VAL A 490 -19.37 14.53 -4.10
C VAL A 490 -18.64 15.36 -5.15
N GLN A 491 -19.28 15.64 -6.28
CA GLN A 491 -18.73 16.52 -7.33
C GLN A 491 -18.53 17.96 -6.86
N GLU A 492 -19.49 18.50 -6.12
CA GLU A 492 -19.36 19.82 -5.51
C GLU A 492 -18.21 19.87 -4.52
N LEU A 493 -18.09 18.86 -3.66
CA LEU A 493 -17.01 18.73 -2.70
C LEU A 493 -15.65 18.65 -3.40
N ALA A 494 -15.49 17.79 -4.40
CA ALA A 494 -14.27 17.65 -5.18
C ALA A 494 -13.90 18.95 -5.90
N ALA A 495 -14.86 19.63 -6.52
CA ALA A 495 -14.64 20.90 -7.19
C ALA A 495 -14.24 22.05 -6.22
N ALA A 496 -14.75 22.03 -4.99
CA ALA A 496 -14.33 22.97 -3.95
C ALA A 496 -12.90 22.70 -3.45
N THR A 497 -12.43 21.48 -3.60
CA THR A 497 -11.14 20.99 -3.06
C THR A 497 -9.95 21.28 -3.98
N VAL A 498 -10.15 21.79 -5.22
CA VAL A 498 -9.07 22.09 -6.19
C VAL A 498 -8.03 23.12 -5.69
N LYS A 499 -8.33 23.84 -4.62
CA LYS A 499 -7.44 24.83 -3.97
C LYS A 499 -6.95 24.38 -2.60
N ASP A 500 -7.15 23.12 -2.23
CA ASP A 500 -6.65 22.59 -0.96
C ASP A 500 -5.14 22.79 -0.87
N PRO A 501 -4.58 23.19 0.28
CA PRO A 501 -3.14 23.37 0.42
C PRO A 501 -2.35 22.07 0.22
N ASP A 502 -2.96 20.93 0.52
CA ASP A 502 -2.34 19.61 0.40
C ASP A 502 -2.47 19.05 -1.03
N SER A 503 -1.34 18.65 -1.62
CA SER A 503 -1.26 18.11 -2.99
C SER A 503 -1.99 16.79 -3.16
N LEU A 504 -1.91 15.89 -2.16
CA LEU A 504 -2.60 14.59 -2.21
C LEU A 504 -4.13 14.78 -2.21
N THR A 505 -4.61 15.77 -1.45
CA THR A 505 -6.04 16.12 -1.42
C THR A 505 -6.51 16.66 -2.78
N ARG A 506 -5.71 17.50 -3.45
CA ARG A 506 -6.01 17.97 -4.81
C ARG A 506 -5.93 16.85 -5.84
N ALA A 507 -4.99 15.91 -5.69
CA ALA A 507 -4.89 14.74 -6.58
C ALA A 507 -6.12 13.84 -6.46
N ALA A 508 -6.61 13.59 -5.24
CA ALA A 508 -7.86 12.86 -5.01
C ALA A 508 -9.07 13.58 -5.64
N ALA A 509 -9.12 14.92 -5.56
CA ALA A 509 -10.16 15.71 -6.21
C ALA A 509 -10.14 15.55 -7.73
N ALA A 510 -8.95 15.57 -8.35
CA ALA A 510 -8.80 15.34 -9.80
C ALA A 510 -9.32 13.96 -10.21
N LYS A 511 -8.99 12.91 -9.45
CA LYS A 511 -9.45 11.54 -9.68
C LYS A 511 -10.97 11.43 -9.63
N VAL A 512 -11.59 11.92 -8.55
CA VAL A 512 -13.05 11.87 -8.34
C VAL A 512 -13.79 12.66 -9.42
N MET A 513 -13.32 13.87 -9.77
CA MET A 513 -13.89 14.64 -10.87
C MET A 513 -13.77 13.90 -12.21
N GLY A 514 -12.62 13.28 -12.46
CA GLY A 514 -12.39 12.54 -13.69
C GLY A 514 -13.32 11.36 -13.89
N ARG A 515 -13.60 10.61 -12.84
CA ARG A 515 -14.51 9.46 -12.89
C ARG A 515 -15.92 9.85 -13.35
N ALA A 516 -16.37 11.04 -12.97
CA ALA A 516 -17.67 11.59 -13.40
C ALA A 516 -17.60 12.37 -14.73
N GLY A 517 -16.43 12.45 -15.36
CA GLY A 517 -16.26 13.25 -16.58
C GLY A 517 -16.38 14.76 -16.34
N ASN A 518 -16.14 15.24 -15.11
CA ASN A 518 -16.27 16.65 -14.77
C ASN A 518 -15.10 17.47 -15.35
N PRO A 519 -15.36 18.42 -16.25
CA PRO A 519 -14.30 19.21 -16.90
C PRO A 519 -13.55 20.14 -15.94
N ALA A 520 -14.03 20.33 -14.71
CA ALA A 520 -13.34 21.11 -13.69
C ALA A 520 -11.98 20.53 -13.30
N ALA A 521 -11.73 19.22 -13.53
CA ALA A 521 -10.43 18.60 -13.43
C ALA A 521 -9.35 19.32 -14.26
N GLY A 522 -9.74 19.96 -15.37
CA GLY A 522 -8.84 20.75 -16.21
C GLY A 522 -8.14 21.92 -15.50
N LYS A 523 -8.70 22.42 -14.39
CA LYS A 523 -8.04 23.43 -13.56
C LYS A 523 -6.75 22.94 -12.91
N LEU A 524 -6.58 21.62 -12.79
CA LEU A 524 -5.44 20.98 -12.14
C LEU A 524 -4.34 20.52 -13.11
N LEU A 525 -4.52 20.69 -14.44
CA LEU A 525 -3.50 20.37 -15.45
C LEU A 525 -2.21 21.20 -15.32
N ASN A 526 -2.27 22.35 -14.67
CA ASN A 526 -1.12 23.22 -14.43
C ASN A 526 -0.76 23.31 -12.93
N ASP A 527 -1.13 22.31 -12.13
CA ASP A 527 -0.76 22.27 -10.71
C ASP A 527 0.77 22.18 -10.56
N PRO A 528 1.38 22.85 -9.56
CA PRO A 528 2.82 22.79 -9.36
C PRO A 528 3.34 21.38 -9.07
N PHE A 529 2.49 20.49 -8.54
CA PHE A 529 2.87 19.12 -8.22
C PHE A 529 2.46 18.12 -9.29
N LYS A 530 3.42 17.31 -9.74
CA LYS A 530 3.23 16.30 -10.80
C LYS A 530 2.17 15.27 -10.44
N VAL A 531 2.09 14.85 -9.17
CA VAL A 531 1.06 13.91 -8.70
C VAL A 531 -0.35 14.42 -8.99
N VAL A 532 -0.60 15.71 -8.85
CA VAL A 532 -1.90 16.34 -9.13
C VAL A 532 -2.16 16.42 -10.64
N ARG A 533 -1.15 16.87 -11.41
CA ARG A 533 -1.27 16.96 -12.88
C ARG A 533 -1.56 15.60 -13.49
N LEU A 534 -0.81 14.55 -13.10
CA LEU A 534 -1.01 13.18 -13.61
C LEU A 534 -2.42 12.64 -13.34
N GLN A 535 -3.02 12.95 -12.18
CA GLN A 535 -4.42 12.58 -11.93
C GLN A 535 -5.41 13.36 -12.82
N ALA A 536 -5.17 14.65 -13.04
CA ALA A 536 -6.00 15.45 -13.95
C ALA A 536 -5.83 15.02 -15.42
N GLU A 537 -4.62 14.72 -15.85
CA GLU A 537 -4.30 14.20 -17.18
C GLU A 537 -4.93 12.82 -17.42
N TRP A 538 -4.87 11.95 -16.42
CA TRP A 538 -5.53 10.64 -16.45
C TRP A 538 -7.05 10.81 -16.57
N ALA A 539 -7.62 11.72 -15.80
CA ALA A 539 -9.04 12.04 -15.84
C ALA A 539 -9.51 12.52 -17.22
N LEU A 540 -8.68 13.30 -17.89
CA LEU A 540 -9.02 13.98 -19.17
C LEU A 540 -8.38 13.32 -20.39
N ARG A 541 -7.73 12.14 -20.24
CA ARG A 541 -6.92 11.50 -21.29
C ARG A 541 -7.64 11.31 -22.61
N ASP A 542 -8.96 11.06 -22.57
CA ASP A 542 -9.78 10.85 -23.77
C ASP A 542 -10.05 12.15 -24.55
N SER A 543 -9.89 13.31 -23.90
CA SER A 543 -10.10 14.65 -24.47
C SER A 543 -8.79 15.42 -24.70
N LEU A 544 -7.68 15.00 -24.12
CA LEU A 544 -6.38 15.64 -24.32
C LEU A 544 -5.83 15.37 -25.72
N PRO A 545 -5.33 16.40 -26.44
CA PRO A 545 -4.64 16.18 -27.72
C PRO A 545 -3.44 15.21 -27.53
N PRO A 546 -3.21 14.26 -28.46
CA PRO A 546 -2.14 13.27 -28.38
C PRO A 546 -0.74 13.85 -28.13
N ASP A 547 -0.45 15.01 -28.71
CA ASP A 547 0.84 15.71 -28.61
C ASP A 547 0.89 16.77 -27.52
N SER A 548 -0.15 16.92 -26.71
CA SER A 548 -0.19 17.90 -25.61
C SER A 548 0.88 17.61 -24.57
N PRO A 549 1.38 18.62 -23.85
CA PRO A 549 2.32 18.43 -22.75
C PRO A 549 1.82 17.43 -21.71
N GLY A 550 0.55 17.52 -21.32
CA GLY A 550 -0.04 16.60 -20.35
C GLY A 550 -0.07 15.15 -20.84
N MET A 551 -0.46 14.90 -22.11
CA MET A 551 -0.43 13.54 -22.63
C MET A 551 1.01 12.98 -22.73
N LYS A 552 2.00 13.81 -22.97
CA LYS A 552 3.42 13.42 -22.95
C LYS A 552 3.88 13.10 -21.53
N GLU A 553 3.54 13.93 -20.55
CA GLU A 553 3.86 13.71 -19.13
C GLU A 553 3.24 12.40 -18.63
N LEU A 554 1.95 12.20 -18.89
CA LEU A 554 1.21 10.99 -18.51
C LEU A 554 1.82 9.72 -19.14
N THR A 555 2.17 9.81 -20.44
CA THR A 555 2.77 8.67 -21.16
C THR A 555 4.16 8.36 -20.62
N ALA A 556 4.98 9.37 -20.31
CA ALA A 556 6.32 9.19 -19.75
C ALA A 556 6.25 8.49 -18.37
N ALA A 557 5.34 8.93 -17.51
CA ALA A 557 5.12 8.31 -16.21
C ALA A 557 4.65 6.84 -16.34
N ALA A 558 3.77 6.53 -17.28
CA ALA A 558 3.34 5.16 -17.56
C ALA A 558 4.46 4.30 -18.15
N LEU A 559 5.31 4.85 -19.02
CA LEU A 559 6.48 4.16 -19.59
C LEU A 559 7.54 3.86 -18.52
N HIS A 560 7.69 4.72 -17.51
CA HIS A 560 8.57 4.47 -16.39
C HIS A 560 8.19 3.18 -15.63
N GLN A 561 6.89 2.88 -15.56
CA GLN A 561 6.32 1.69 -14.93
C GLN A 561 6.09 0.52 -15.91
N ALA A 562 6.55 0.63 -17.18
CA ALA A 562 6.24 -0.31 -18.25
C ALA A 562 6.84 -1.73 -18.05
N ASP A 563 7.64 -1.93 -17.03
CA ASP A 563 8.18 -3.22 -16.60
C ASP A 563 7.27 -3.97 -15.61
N GLN A 564 6.13 -3.38 -15.23
CA GLN A 564 5.14 -3.97 -14.34
C GLN A 564 3.78 -4.13 -15.03
N PRO A 565 2.96 -5.12 -14.63
CA PRO A 565 1.62 -5.30 -15.17
C PRO A 565 0.77 -4.03 -15.06
N SER A 566 0.83 -3.31 -13.94
CA SER A 566 0.09 -2.06 -13.72
C SER A 566 0.48 -0.96 -14.72
N GLY A 567 1.77 -0.80 -15.01
CA GLY A 567 2.27 0.15 -16.02
C GLY A 567 1.85 -0.23 -17.43
N ALA A 568 1.93 -1.53 -17.77
CA ALA A 568 1.45 -2.04 -19.05
C ALA A 568 -0.06 -1.79 -19.24
N MET A 569 -0.86 -1.96 -18.20
CA MET A 569 -2.30 -1.64 -18.24
C MET A 569 -2.57 -0.14 -18.42
N LYS A 570 -1.82 0.73 -17.73
CA LYS A 570 -1.90 2.19 -17.94
C LYS A 570 -1.60 2.56 -19.40
N LEU A 571 -0.57 1.97 -19.98
CA LEU A 571 -0.21 2.17 -21.39
C LEU A 571 -1.26 1.63 -22.37
N ALA A 572 -1.90 0.48 -22.05
CA ALA A 572 -3.03 -0.02 -22.82
C ALA A 572 -4.21 0.98 -22.83
N GLN A 573 -4.54 1.54 -21.66
CA GLN A 573 -5.61 2.55 -21.55
C GLN A 573 -5.26 3.85 -22.31
N ILE A 574 -4.01 4.30 -22.26
CA ILE A 574 -3.53 5.45 -23.06
C ILE A 574 -3.64 5.14 -24.57
N ALA A 575 -3.30 3.92 -24.99
CA ALA A 575 -3.44 3.50 -26.38
C ALA A 575 -4.92 3.48 -26.83
N ILE A 576 -5.83 3.01 -25.96
CA ILE A 576 -7.28 3.06 -26.21
C ILE A 576 -7.75 4.50 -26.41
N SER A 577 -7.36 5.43 -25.53
CA SER A 577 -7.69 6.86 -25.65
C SER A 577 -7.19 7.48 -26.97
N ARG A 578 -6.09 6.95 -27.50
CA ARG A 578 -5.51 7.35 -28.79
C ARG A 578 -6.08 6.59 -30.00
N LYS A 579 -7.04 5.66 -29.77
CA LYS A 579 -7.63 4.78 -30.78
C LYS A 579 -6.60 3.85 -31.45
N ASP A 580 -5.51 3.53 -30.75
CA ASP A 580 -4.49 2.56 -31.20
C ASP A 580 -4.77 1.18 -30.58
N ALA A 581 -5.73 0.48 -31.18
CA ALA A 581 -6.15 -0.86 -30.71
C ALA A 581 -4.99 -1.87 -30.73
N LYS A 582 -4.08 -1.75 -31.71
CA LYS A 582 -2.93 -2.67 -31.81
C LYS A 582 -1.96 -2.49 -30.65
N ALA A 583 -1.61 -1.27 -30.32
CA ALA A 583 -0.76 -0.99 -29.16
C ALA A 583 -1.44 -1.39 -27.85
N ALA A 584 -2.76 -1.15 -27.71
CA ALA A 584 -3.52 -1.57 -26.54
C ALA A 584 -3.45 -3.09 -26.32
N GLU A 585 -3.68 -3.87 -27.37
CA GLU A 585 -3.62 -5.33 -27.30
C GLU A 585 -2.22 -5.84 -26.94
N GLN A 586 -1.16 -5.24 -27.49
CA GLN A 586 0.22 -5.61 -27.17
C GLN A 586 0.52 -5.37 -25.69
N TRP A 587 0.03 -4.29 -25.10
CA TRP A 587 0.24 -3.99 -23.69
C TRP A 587 -0.57 -4.91 -22.79
N PHE A 588 -1.82 -5.25 -23.12
CA PHE A 588 -2.59 -6.25 -22.37
C PHE A 588 -1.94 -7.64 -22.42
N ALA A 589 -1.50 -8.08 -23.61
CA ALA A 589 -0.78 -9.34 -23.74
C ALA A 589 0.49 -9.40 -22.89
N LYS A 590 1.19 -8.26 -22.77
CA LYS A 590 2.39 -8.11 -21.94
C LYS A 590 2.04 -8.18 -20.44
N ALA A 591 0.98 -7.51 -20.02
CA ALA A 591 0.49 -7.57 -18.63
C ALA A 591 0.12 -9.01 -18.24
N LEU A 592 -0.61 -9.72 -19.09
CA LEU A 592 -0.98 -11.14 -18.88
C LEU A 592 0.23 -12.07 -18.82
N LYS A 593 1.25 -11.83 -19.66
CA LYS A 593 2.50 -12.62 -19.62
C LYS A 593 3.18 -12.53 -18.26
N TRP A 594 3.09 -11.39 -17.59
CA TRP A 594 3.76 -11.12 -16.31
C TRP A 594 2.91 -11.44 -15.10
N ASP A 595 1.58 -11.42 -15.25
CA ASP A 595 0.62 -11.73 -14.19
C ASP A 595 -0.61 -12.41 -14.76
N ALA A 596 -0.46 -13.69 -15.11
CA ALA A 596 -1.54 -14.51 -15.62
C ALA A 596 -2.58 -14.87 -14.54
N THR A 597 -2.31 -14.54 -13.28
CA THR A 597 -3.20 -14.81 -12.14
C THR A 597 -3.99 -13.59 -11.68
N SER A 598 -3.88 -12.46 -12.40
CA SER A 598 -4.61 -11.23 -12.07
C SER A 598 -6.01 -11.20 -12.71
N SER A 599 -7.05 -11.36 -11.90
CA SER A 599 -8.43 -11.17 -12.34
C SER A 599 -8.69 -9.80 -12.94
N VAL A 600 -7.98 -8.77 -12.48
CA VAL A 600 -8.10 -7.39 -12.97
C VAL A 600 -7.58 -7.25 -14.39
N VAL A 601 -6.42 -7.85 -14.70
CA VAL A 601 -5.85 -7.81 -16.05
C VAL A 601 -6.76 -8.52 -17.04
N HIS A 602 -7.25 -9.71 -16.68
CA HIS A 602 -8.21 -10.47 -17.50
C HIS A 602 -9.50 -9.70 -17.74
N ARG A 603 -10.08 -9.08 -16.70
CA ARG A 603 -11.29 -8.25 -16.80
C ARG A 603 -11.11 -7.08 -17.76
N ASP A 604 -10.05 -6.30 -17.59
CA ASP A 604 -9.85 -5.09 -18.39
C ASP A 604 -9.54 -5.44 -19.85
N TYR A 605 -8.81 -6.53 -20.07
CA TYR A 605 -8.58 -7.04 -21.42
C TYR A 605 -9.88 -7.56 -22.06
N ALA A 606 -10.74 -8.25 -21.31
CA ALA A 606 -12.06 -8.68 -21.78
C ALA A 606 -12.92 -7.49 -22.21
N VAL A 607 -12.97 -6.43 -21.41
CA VAL A 607 -13.72 -5.20 -21.74
C VAL A 607 -13.16 -4.56 -23.01
N PHE A 608 -11.84 -4.52 -23.19
CA PHE A 608 -11.23 -4.05 -24.42
C PHE A 608 -11.63 -4.90 -25.63
N LEU A 609 -11.53 -6.25 -25.53
CA LEU A 609 -11.91 -7.17 -26.62
C LEU A 609 -13.39 -7.03 -27.02
N ALA A 610 -14.29 -6.89 -26.05
CA ALA A 610 -15.70 -6.62 -26.30
C ALA A 610 -15.89 -5.30 -27.07
N SER A 611 -15.17 -4.24 -26.69
CA SER A 611 -15.21 -2.96 -27.42
C SER A 611 -14.72 -3.03 -28.88
N GLN A 612 -13.94 -4.07 -29.21
CA GLN A 612 -13.48 -4.37 -30.57
C GLN A 612 -14.41 -5.35 -31.33
N GLY A 613 -15.57 -5.74 -30.74
CA GLY A 613 -16.50 -6.70 -31.33
C GLY A 613 -16.02 -8.18 -31.24
N ARG A 614 -14.99 -8.46 -30.46
CA ARG A 614 -14.42 -9.81 -30.26
C ARG A 614 -15.07 -10.51 -29.05
N SER A 615 -16.41 -10.63 -29.08
CA SER A 615 -17.21 -11.05 -27.92
C SER A 615 -16.86 -12.44 -27.41
N GLY A 616 -16.51 -13.40 -28.30
CA GLY A 616 -16.08 -14.75 -27.88
C GLY A 616 -14.81 -14.73 -27.05
N GLU A 617 -13.78 -14.02 -27.50
CA GLU A 617 -12.52 -13.89 -26.77
C GLU A 617 -12.69 -13.06 -25.49
N ALA A 618 -13.58 -12.08 -25.48
CA ALA A 618 -13.93 -11.31 -24.27
C ALA A 618 -14.53 -12.22 -23.20
N VAL A 619 -15.46 -13.12 -23.59
CA VAL A 619 -16.07 -14.11 -22.68
C VAL A 619 -15.02 -15.05 -22.11
N ASP A 620 -14.05 -15.52 -22.92
CA ASP A 620 -12.99 -16.41 -22.43
C ASP A 620 -12.10 -15.72 -21.39
N GLN A 621 -11.70 -14.47 -21.63
CA GLN A 621 -10.94 -13.67 -20.66
C GLN A 621 -11.76 -13.41 -19.39
N MET A 622 -13.04 -13.13 -19.50
CA MET A 622 -13.88 -12.86 -18.33
C MET A 622 -14.16 -14.14 -17.51
N ARG A 623 -14.26 -15.32 -18.15
CA ARG A 623 -14.32 -16.61 -17.45
C ARG A 623 -13.07 -16.83 -16.62
N GLU A 624 -11.91 -16.48 -17.16
CA GLU A 624 -10.66 -16.59 -16.41
C GLU A 624 -10.62 -15.59 -15.22
N ALA A 625 -11.08 -14.36 -15.41
CA ALA A 625 -11.21 -13.39 -14.31
C ALA A 625 -12.10 -13.94 -13.18
N VAL A 626 -13.25 -14.52 -13.52
CA VAL A 626 -14.17 -15.14 -12.55
C VAL A 626 -13.53 -16.34 -11.86
N ARG A 627 -12.81 -17.19 -12.58
CA ARG A 627 -12.10 -18.35 -12.02
C ARG A 627 -11.07 -17.91 -10.95
N LEU A 628 -10.37 -16.81 -11.20
CA LEU A 628 -9.37 -16.25 -10.31
C LEU A 628 -9.97 -15.53 -9.09
N ALA A 629 -11.14 -14.91 -9.25
CA ALA A 629 -11.84 -14.19 -8.17
C ALA A 629 -13.34 -14.58 -8.11
N PRO A 630 -13.68 -15.82 -7.73
CA PRO A 630 -15.03 -16.35 -7.83
C PRO A 630 -16.05 -15.73 -6.87
N LYS A 631 -15.58 -14.93 -5.90
CA LYS A 631 -16.43 -14.22 -4.92
C LYS A 631 -16.69 -12.75 -5.30
N ASP A 632 -16.24 -12.32 -6.47
CA ASP A 632 -16.51 -10.97 -6.98
C ASP A 632 -17.81 -10.97 -7.82
N ALA A 633 -18.90 -10.47 -7.25
CA ALA A 633 -20.20 -10.39 -7.92
C ALA A 633 -20.15 -9.56 -9.21
N ASN A 634 -19.30 -8.53 -9.27
CA ASN A 634 -19.18 -7.68 -10.45
C ASN A 634 -18.54 -8.41 -11.64
N LEU A 635 -17.59 -9.32 -11.40
CA LEU A 635 -17.01 -10.14 -12.47
C LEU A 635 -18.04 -11.10 -13.08
N TRP A 636 -18.85 -11.74 -12.24
CA TRP A 636 -19.97 -12.56 -12.71
C TRP A 636 -20.99 -11.75 -13.51
N TYR A 637 -21.31 -10.55 -13.05
CA TYR A 637 -22.19 -9.63 -13.77
C TYR A 637 -21.62 -9.26 -15.15
N LEU A 638 -20.32 -8.91 -15.22
CA LEU A 638 -19.67 -8.57 -16.50
C LEU A 638 -19.58 -9.78 -17.43
N LEU A 639 -19.36 -10.99 -16.89
CA LEU A 639 -19.41 -12.23 -17.66
C LEU A 639 -20.79 -12.41 -18.29
N GLY A 640 -21.87 -12.22 -17.51
CA GLY A 640 -23.24 -12.29 -18.02
C GLY A 640 -23.52 -11.29 -19.15
N LEU A 641 -23.02 -10.07 -19.05
CA LEU A 641 -23.12 -9.08 -20.13
C LEU A 641 -22.39 -9.54 -21.40
N GLY A 642 -21.14 -9.99 -21.27
CA GLY A 642 -20.36 -10.51 -22.40
C GLY A 642 -21.02 -11.72 -23.06
N GLN A 643 -21.65 -12.60 -22.29
CA GLN A 643 -22.39 -13.77 -22.80
C GLN A 643 -23.66 -13.37 -23.57
N ILE A 644 -24.37 -12.30 -23.15
CA ILE A 644 -25.49 -11.74 -23.93
C ILE A 644 -24.97 -11.23 -25.29
N GLU A 645 -23.88 -10.52 -25.32
CA GLU A 645 -23.26 -10.02 -26.56
C GLU A 645 -22.80 -11.16 -27.48
N ASN A 646 -22.42 -12.30 -26.88
CA ASN A 646 -22.00 -13.52 -27.57
C ASN A 646 -23.17 -14.47 -27.89
N ASN A 647 -24.43 -14.05 -27.68
CA ASN A 647 -25.65 -14.80 -27.87
C ASN A 647 -25.74 -16.09 -27.02
N ASP A 648 -25.11 -16.11 -25.82
CA ASP A 648 -25.17 -17.19 -24.84
C ASP A 648 -26.13 -16.80 -23.70
N GLU A 649 -27.44 -16.74 -23.96
CA GLU A 649 -28.47 -16.39 -22.97
C GLU A 649 -28.54 -17.35 -21.78
N PRO A 650 -28.41 -18.67 -21.94
CA PRO A 650 -28.38 -19.60 -20.80
C PRO A 650 -27.20 -19.35 -19.88
N GLY A 651 -26.00 -19.16 -20.45
CA GLY A 651 -24.78 -18.82 -19.67
C GLY A 651 -24.91 -17.49 -18.95
N ALA A 652 -25.49 -16.47 -19.60
CA ALA A 652 -25.73 -15.17 -19.00
C ALA A 652 -26.66 -15.22 -17.78
N LEU A 653 -27.75 -16.04 -17.86
CA LEU A 653 -28.64 -16.25 -16.71
C LEU A 653 -27.90 -16.93 -15.54
N GLU A 654 -27.06 -17.92 -15.82
CA GLU A 654 -26.22 -18.56 -14.79
C GLU A 654 -25.28 -17.57 -14.14
N SER A 655 -24.59 -16.75 -14.94
CA SER A 655 -23.66 -15.74 -14.45
C SER A 655 -24.35 -14.69 -13.59
N PHE A 656 -25.53 -14.18 -13.98
CA PHE A 656 -26.29 -13.26 -13.14
C PHE A 656 -26.81 -13.92 -11.86
N ASN A 657 -27.16 -15.23 -11.90
CA ASN A 657 -27.55 -15.97 -10.70
C ASN A 657 -26.36 -16.07 -9.72
N GLU A 658 -25.15 -16.37 -10.19
CA GLU A 658 -23.96 -16.42 -9.33
C GLU A 658 -23.64 -15.03 -8.76
N ALA A 659 -23.74 -13.96 -9.56
CA ALA A 659 -23.59 -12.60 -9.06
C ALA A 659 -24.55 -12.29 -7.90
N LEU A 660 -25.84 -12.66 -8.06
CA LEU A 660 -26.90 -12.41 -7.07
C LEU A 660 -26.85 -13.38 -5.87
N LYS A 661 -26.20 -14.51 -5.99
CA LYS A 661 -25.88 -15.39 -4.86
C LYS A 661 -24.85 -14.76 -3.94
N ILE A 662 -23.87 -14.05 -4.51
CA ILE A 662 -22.81 -13.35 -3.77
C ILE A 662 -23.36 -12.06 -3.19
N GLU A 663 -24.10 -11.29 -4.00
CA GLU A 663 -24.67 -9.99 -3.65
C GLU A 663 -26.16 -9.92 -4.04
N PRO A 664 -27.09 -10.34 -3.14
CA PRO A 664 -28.52 -10.37 -3.43
C PRO A 664 -29.13 -8.99 -3.76
N SER A 665 -28.51 -7.90 -3.33
CA SER A 665 -28.93 -6.51 -3.54
C SER A 665 -28.30 -5.87 -4.79
N PHE A 666 -27.61 -6.62 -5.65
CA PHE A 666 -26.94 -6.09 -6.85
C PHE A 666 -27.95 -5.66 -7.91
N ILE A 667 -28.43 -4.43 -7.82
CA ILE A 667 -29.52 -3.87 -8.65
C ILE A 667 -29.26 -4.05 -10.15
N ARG A 668 -28.05 -3.79 -10.64
CA ARG A 668 -27.71 -3.95 -12.05
C ARG A 668 -27.86 -5.40 -12.54
N ALA A 669 -27.48 -6.36 -11.70
CA ALA A 669 -27.62 -7.78 -12.03
C ALA A 669 -29.09 -8.22 -12.01
N LEU A 670 -29.88 -7.77 -11.01
CA LEU A 670 -31.32 -8.00 -10.97
C LEU A 670 -32.01 -7.44 -12.21
N PHE A 671 -31.72 -6.17 -12.55
CA PHE A 671 -32.33 -5.49 -13.68
C PHE A 671 -32.03 -6.20 -15.03
N ASN A 672 -30.77 -6.54 -15.30
CA ASN A 672 -30.38 -7.21 -16.54
C ASN A 672 -30.89 -8.66 -16.57
N ARG A 673 -30.94 -9.37 -15.42
CA ARG A 673 -31.55 -10.69 -15.34
C ARG A 673 -33.05 -10.62 -15.61
N ALA A 674 -33.78 -9.60 -15.15
CA ALA A 674 -35.18 -9.38 -15.43
C ALA A 674 -35.43 -9.20 -16.93
N LEU A 675 -34.64 -8.34 -17.61
CA LEU A 675 -34.77 -8.15 -19.05
C LEU A 675 -34.51 -9.47 -19.83
N LEU A 676 -33.51 -10.22 -19.40
CA LEU A 676 -33.18 -11.49 -20.03
C LEU A 676 -34.25 -12.55 -19.75
N ASN A 677 -34.82 -12.62 -18.53
CA ASN A 677 -35.90 -13.52 -18.17
C ASN A 677 -37.18 -13.20 -18.99
N GLU A 678 -37.53 -11.94 -19.22
CA GLU A 678 -38.62 -11.55 -20.14
C GLU A 678 -38.36 -12.12 -21.55
N LYS A 679 -37.16 -11.90 -22.09
CA LYS A 679 -36.75 -12.34 -23.43
C LYS A 679 -36.89 -13.87 -23.61
N VAL A 680 -36.55 -14.65 -22.57
CA VAL A 680 -36.67 -16.12 -22.64
C VAL A 680 -38.02 -16.67 -22.14
N GLY A 681 -39.03 -15.81 -21.93
CA GLY A 681 -40.39 -16.15 -21.57
C GLY A 681 -40.62 -16.47 -20.09
N ARG A 682 -39.70 -16.10 -19.18
CA ARG A 682 -39.82 -16.32 -17.73
C ARG A 682 -40.37 -15.08 -17.03
N LEU A 683 -41.59 -14.68 -17.43
CA LEU A 683 -42.18 -13.39 -17.03
C LEU A 683 -42.23 -13.15 -15.51
N GLU A 684 -42.71 -14.12 -14.72
CA GLU A 684 -42.89 -13.95 -13.30
C GLU A 684 -41.55 -13.71 -12.57
N GLN A 685 -40.47 -14.37 -13.02
CA GLN A 685 -39.12 -14.13 -12.49
C GLN A 685 -38.61 -12.73 -12.85
N ALA A 686 -38.90 -12.28 -14.08
CA ALA A 686 -38.55 -10.93 -14.52
C ALA A 686 -39.26 -9.85 -13.70
N LEU A 687 -40.56 -10.02 -13.44
CA LEU A 687 -41.33 -9.10 -12.62
C LEU A 687 -40.81 -9.04 -11.18
N GLN A 688 -40.54 -10.21 -10.59
CA GLN A 688 -39.97 -10.31 -9.23
C GLN A 688 -38.61 -9.57 -9.11
N ASP A 689 -37.74 -9.73 -10.08
CA ASP A 689 -36.43 -9.05 -10.11
C ASP A 689 -36.60 -7.53 -10.19
N LEU A 690 -37.54 -7.01 -11.02
CA LEU A 690 -37.82 -5.59 -11.11
C LEU A 690 -38.50 -5.02 -9.86
N GLU A 691 -39.37 -5.78 -9.21
CA GLU A 691 -39.96 -5.41 -7.91
C GLU A 691 -38.86 -5.30 -6.82
N ASN A 692 -37.93 -6.26 -6.81
CA ASN A 692 -36.75 -6.21 -5.92
C ASN A 692 -35.90 -4.97 -6.21
N CYS A 693 -35.58 -4.69 -7.48
CA CYS A 693 -34.87 -3.46 -7.87
C CYS A 693 -35.61 -2.21 -7.36
N SER A 694 -36.94 -2.14 -7.56
CA SER A 694 -37.74 -1.00 -7.17
C SER A 694 -37.82 -0.79 -5.65
N SER A 695 -37.68 -1.87 -4.87
CA SER A 695 -37.63 -1.80 -3.41
C SER A 695 -36.26 -1.34 -2.89
N LEU A 696 -35.19 -1.69 -3.61
CA LEU A 696 -33.81 -1.35 -3.28
C LEU A 696 -33.47 0.10 -3.66
N ASP A 697 -33.89 0.53 -4.85
CA ASP A 697 -33.69 1.90 -5.33
C ASP A 697 -35.06 2.61 -5.43
N LYS A 698 -35.41 3.36 -4.40
CA LYS A 698 -36.71 4.06 -4.28
C LYS A 698 -36.78 5.40 -5.01
N GLU A 699 -35.62 5.95 -5.41
CA GLU A 699 -35.54 7.23 -6.09
C GLU A 699 -35.61 7.09 -7.63
N ASN A 700 -35.16 5.98 -8.17
CA ASN A 700 -35.09 5.73 -9.60
C ASN A 700 -36.46 5.44 -10.20
N ALA A 701 -36.96 6.35 -11.03
CA ALA A 701 -38.25 6.23 -11.71
C ALA A 701 -38.22 5.26 -12.91
N ASP A 702 -37.03 5.01 -13.50
CA ASP A 702 -36.90 4.14 -14.69
C ASP A 702 -37.15 2.66 -14.36
N ILE A 703 -36.94 2.25 -13.11
CA ILE A 703 -37.19 0.85 -12.70
C ILE A 703 -38.69 0.53 -12.72
N PRO A 704 -39.56 1.25 -11.98
CA PRO A 704 -41.00 1.03 -12.07
C PRO A 704 -41.58 1.35 -13.45
N PHE A 705 -40.97 2.26 -14.24
CA PHE A 705 -41.32 2.45 -15.63
C PHE A 705 -41.04 1.18 -16.48
N THR A 706 -39.87 0.58 -16.34
CA THR A 706 -39.53 -0.68 -17.03
C THR A 706 -40.47 -1.79 -16.65
N LEU A 707 -40.81 -1.92 -15.36
CA LEU A 707 -41.80 -2.84 -14.86
C LEU A 707 -43.19 -2.60 -15.52
N ALA A 708 -43.62 -1.35 -15.64
CA ALA A 708 -44.84 -0.95 -16.28
C ALA A 708 -44.89 -1.34 -17.78
N VAL A 709 -43.76 -1.09 -18.50
CA VAL A 709 -43.64 -1.50 -19.91
C VAL A 709 -43.74 -3.01 -20.08
N MET A 710 -43.05 -3.78 -19.23
CA MET A 710 -43.04 -5.24 -19.27
C MET A 710 -44.46 -5.80 -18.99
N LEU A 711 -45.14 -5.30 -17.97
CA LEU A 711 -46.52 -5.67 -17.63
C LEU A 711 -47.49 -5.30 -18.76
N TYR A 712 -47.36 -4.12 -19.38
CA TYR A 712 -48.19 -3.66 -20.47
C TYR A 712 -48.07 -4.56 -21.70
N ARG A 713 -46.83 -4.91 -22.10
CA ARG A 713 -46.55 -5.82 -23.22
C ARG A 713 -47.17 -7.22 -23.03
N ASN A 714 -47.26 -7.65 -21.78
CA ASN A 714 -47.81 -8.97 -21.41
C ASN A 714 -49.29 -8.91 -21.02
N GLY A 715 -50.03 -7.82 -21.35
CA GLY A 715 -51.48 -7.71 -21.16
C GLY A 715 -51.93 -7.46 -19.72
N ARG A 716 -51.04 -7.31 -18.78
CA ARG A 716 -51.34 -7.00 -17.36
C ARG A 716 -51.60 -5.52 -17.15
N TYR A 717 -52.60 -4.95 -17.79
CA TYR A 717 -52.83 -3.53 -17.88
C TYR A 717 -53.06 -2.84 -16.55
N ARG A 718 -53.80 -3.50 -15.59
CA ARG A 718 -54.00 -2.91 -14.26
C ARG A 718 -52.71 -2.75 -13.50
N ASP A 719 -51.89 -3.77 -13.51
CA ASP A 719 -50.60 -3.77 -12.84
C ASP A 719 -49.62 -2.77 -13.52
N ALA A 720 -49.66 -2.69 -14.88
CA ALA A 720 -48.90 -1.74 -15.65
C ALA A 720 -49.26 -0.30 -15.30
N ALA A 721 -50.58 0.00 -15.10
CA ALA A 721 -51.01 1.32 -14.68
C ALA A 721 -50.51 1.68 -13.27
N ALA A 722 -50.53 0.71 -12.33
CA ALA A 722 -50.01 0.92 -10.98
C ALA A 722 -48.48 1.18 -10.97
N ALA A 723 -47.69 0.40 -11.74
CA ALA A 723 -46.26 0.59 -11.86
C ALA A 723 -45.90 1.93 -12.55
N ALA A 724 -46.65 2.34 -13.59
CA ALA A 724 -46.47 3.64 -14.23
C ALA A 724 -46.81 4.81 -13.30
N ALA A 725 -47.82 4.66 -12.46
CA ALA A 725 -48.16 5.66 -11.43
C ALA A 725 -47.04 5.79 -10.37
N GLU A 726 -46.41 4.67 -10.00
CA GLU A 726 -45.26 4.68 -9.11
C GLU A 726 -44.06 5.39 -9.75
N ALA A 727 -43.77 5.15 -11.04
CA ALA A 727 -42.74 5.90 -11.76
C ALA A 727 -43.01 7.43 -11.75
N LEU A 728 -44.24 7.83 -11.98
CA LEU A 728 -44.67 9.25 -11.92
C LEU A 728 -44.66 9.84 -10.52
N ARG A 729 -44.84 9.01 -9.49
CA ARG A 729 -44.69 9.45 -8.12
C ARG A 729 -43.22 9.79 -7.78
N ARG A 730 -42.30 9.00 -8.34
CA ARG A 730 -40.84 9.22 -8.18
C ARG A 730 -40.34 10.39 -9.04
N ASP A 731 -40.77 10.43 -10.30
CA ASP A 731 -40.50 11.54 -11.24
C ASP A 731 -41.79 12.00 -11.92
N PRO A 732 -42.44 13.09 -11.43
CA PRO A 732 -43.61 13.67 -12.05
C PRO A 732 -43.43 14.15 -13.51
N GLY A 733 -42.15 14.34 -13.93
CA GLY A 733 -41.79 14.74 -15.30
C GLY A 733 -41.64 13.59 -16.28
N HIS A 734 -41.71 12.31 -15.85
CA HIS A 734 -41.46 11.14 -16.66
C HIS A 734 -42.52 10.94 -17.75
N ALA A 735 -42.30 11.54 -18.95
CA ALA A 735 -43.28 11.57 -20.02
C ALA A 735 -43.72 10.20 -20.52
N GLN A 736 -42.78 9.23 -20.63
CA GLN A 736 -43.05 7.87 -21.10
C GLN A 736 -43.90 7.07 -20.10
N ALA A 737 -43.67 7.23 -18.79
CA ALA A 737 -44.51 6.60 -17.76
C ALA A 737 -45.95 7.12 -17.83
N ARG A 738 -46.15 8.41 -18.10
CA ARG A 738 -47.48 9.03 -18.32
C ARG A 738 -48.21 8.39 -19.48
N GLN A 739 -47.51 8.18 -20.61
CA GLN A 739 -48.07 7.55 -21.79
C GLN A 739 -48.49 6.09 -21.53
N ILE A 740 -47.69 5.33 -20.82
CA ILE A 740 -48.02 3.95 -20.41
C ILE A 740 -49.23 3.97 -19.47
N LEU A 741 -49.29 4.86 -18.49
CA LEU A 741 -50.42 4.98 -17.56
C LEU A 741 -51.73 5.24 -18.31
N GLU A 742 -51.73 6.18 -19.26
CA GLU A 742 -52.93 6.52 -20.07
C GLU A 742 -53.35 5.33 -20.93
N SER A 743 -52.37 4.64 -21.60
CA SER A 743 -52.65 3.52 -22.46
C SER A 743 -53.15 2.32 -21.70
N ALA A 744 -52.54 1.98 -20.58
CA ALA A 744 -52.94 0.87 -19.70
C ALA A 744 -54.33 1.10 -19.08
N SER A 745 -54.63 2.34 -18.71
CA SER A 745 -55.96 2.72 -18.14
C SER A 745 -57.09 2.61 -19.18
N ARG A 746 -56.83 2.73 -20.46
CA ARG A 746 -57.81 2.53 -21.54
C ARG A 746 -58.09 1.07 -21.82
N HIS A 747 -57.07 0.17 -21.71
CA HIS A 747 -57.18 -1.25 -21.98
C HIS A 747 -57.63 -2.04 -20.73
N GLY A 748 -57.46 -1.51 -19.54
CA GLY A 748 -57.84 -2.15 -18.28
C GLY A 748 -59.31 -1.91 -17.83
N ARG A 749 -60.04 -1.13 -18.64
CA ARG A 749 -61.49 -0.95 -18.51
C ARG A 749 -62.19 -1.98 -19.35
#